data_0582f7ea1b6dcc34eb63d5a6abe0c8d4
#
_entry.id   0582f7ea1b6dcc34eb63d5a6abe0c8d4
#
_cell.length_a   1.000
_cell.length_b   1.000
_cell.length_c   1.000
_cell.angle_alpha   90.00
_cell.angle_beta   90.00
_cell.angle_gamma   90.00
#
_symmetry.space_group_name_H-M   'P 1'
#
loop_
_entity.id
_entity.type
_entity.pdbx_description
1 polymer ?
#
loop_
_entity_poly.entity_id
_entity_poly.type
_entity_poly.pdbx_seq_one_letter_code
_entity_poly.pdbx_strand_id
1 'polypeptide(L)'
;RAPEDFTQYLGSDDLDKVNALLDAHNFDEKLQFLHSKLEELEILHCNNSSAAYKKFIQKAYSEDAKKTLDWFVLGSDSPECTVPLENFIDDYGSAWKDVVIPNQNEEFKLSQIINEDDNETFNKLLLDEKAIQSAIGSRSNLSAVGCDGICNGVWKISKDVTSRIIKTTIQLMLSSGKFPSNLKACKTVMLYKKGDPNLTRSWRPITITSTLYRMLMCHISRSMQTLNSQRRFICEQQKGFMKIPAGAAEHLVNADEMIHHAVRHKKNIYIVTIDFKDAFGSVPHDLIKRNLSDVGFSKTFVKAIMSSYKDCSTRIVSNGGMSEAIPFGKGVKQGCPLSPTLFNICLEPLLQKLNNKAAVDGYHWYDNSTSVQAYADDVILFSDTEEGMWNLIKTVEDFCHYAGNMIINPKKCSSLSFVISNGLRSTISNNFSIGSHNDNDDSNFIENINLHSYTPYLGLPLATHVNNKKRHVFQKIITMRSDINKISSSSLKTTQVIDAIKRFIIPKLDYELLINAAPINKLKELDAFIRKSISKKIGSHGLPIDWFYSTKKDGGLNLQSIFERYNALKIRLYVGLRESKDERIRRMIISSDNDEMTFRDAVQDPNSPFLNVPTNESGCIHGRRHCGTSNTLNRTVKALHDMHFGLTFKDNVFKLVPLDSLNHSIVNQERVIVNSKNVMKVIMKFLQSWHIETLLNLYLKGHSFVTLRNSPISSFFVNPKAKAADSVTNFAFRARLGSLFTGNLQYSRSNNQDNNVRLCPRCNEIETQHHLLNGCKLRKQEFTQRHDEVVKILRNFINDKKKVVTHANQVVRGHDSERLTGPNAALKPDLWFWDHNKLFIIEFTIPYGKKSDVDDASSTTLELRRSQKLNKYKPLLEDCKQQFHCDAELLIIIVSSLGAVPKQTIDDVNNIITVVHGLLRVIRII
;
A
#
# COMPACT_ATOMS: atom_id res chain seq x y z
N ARG A 1 -29.54 -5.25 -4.25
CA ARG A 1 -30.45 -4.08 -4.36
C ARG A 1 -29.67 -2.99 -5.07
N ALA A 2 -30.15 -2.51 -6.22
CA ALA A 2 -29.67 -1.26 -6.78
C ALA A 2 -29.86 -0.17 -5.72
N PRO A 3 -28.89 0.76 -5.52
CA PRO A 3 -29.10 1.86 -4.58
C PRO A 3 -30.34 2.66 -5.00
N GLU A 4 -31.20 3.04 -4.05
CA GLU A 4 -32.43 3.81 -4.29
C GLU A 4 -32.19 5.08 -5.15
N ASP A 5 -31.00 5.59 -5.18
CA ASP A 5 -30.59 6.72 -6.03
C ASP A 5 -30.40 6.37 -7.52
N PHE A 6 -30.33 5.10 -7.90
CA PHE A 6 -30.19 4.68 -9.30
C PHE A 6 -31.51 4.81 -10.05
N THR A 7 -32.64 4.67 -9.33
CA THR A 7 -33.99 4.77 -9.88
C THR A 7 -34.35 6.19 -10.37
N GLN A 8 -33.64 7.22 -9.90
CA GLN A 8 -33.90 8.62 -10.34
C GLN A 8 -33.38 8.93 -11.75
N TYR A 9 -32.59 8.02 -12.35
CA TYR A 9 -31.96 8.22 -13.66
C TYR A 9 -32.48 7.26 -14.73
N LEU A 10 -33.35 6.33 -14.35
CA LEU A 10 -34.04 5.43 -15.26
C LEU A 10 -35.43 6.02 -15.60
N GLY A 11 -35.83 5.94 -16.86
CA GLY A 11 -37.21 6.26 -17.24
C GLY A 11 -38.20 5.30 -16.58
N SER A 12 -39.48 5.64 -16.53
CA SER A 12 -40.52 4.79 -15.92
C SER A 12 -40.49 3.35 -16.45
N ASP A 13 -40.33 3.18 -17.75
CA ASP A 13 -40.30 1.86 -18.42
C ASP A 13 -39.05 1.05 -18.07
N ASP A 14 -37.93 1.71 -17.79
CA ASP A 14 -36.69 1.05 -17.36
C ASP A 14 -36.76 0.65 -15.88
N LEU A 15 -37.47 1.43 -15.06
CA LEU A 15 -37.71 1.13 -13.64
C LEU A 15 -38.57 -0.13 -13.49
N ASP A 16 -39.61 -0.25 -14.31
CA ASP A 16 -40.48 -1.42 -14.30
C ASP A 16 -39.76 -2.68 -14.79
N LYS A 17 -38.89 -2.57 -15.79
CA LYS A 17 -38.01 -3.66 -16.21
C LYS A 17 -36.98 -4.05 -15.12
N VAL A 18 -36.38 -3.07 -14.41
CA VAL A 18 -35.48 -3.36 -13.29
C VAL A 18 -36.19 -4.05 -12.14
N ASN A 19 -37.42 -3.62 -11.81
CA ASN A 19 -38.24 -4.24 -10.79
C ASN A 19 -38.66 -5.66 -11.19
N ALA A 20 -39.11 -5.87 -12.44
CA ALA A 20 -39.42 -7.20 -12.96
C ALA A 20 -38.21 -8.13 -12.99
N LEU A 21 -37.01 -7.61 -13.28
CA LEU A 21 -35.75 -8.37 -13.20
C LEU A 21 -35.29 -8.61 -11.76
N LEU A 22 -35.64 -7.76 -10.78
CA LEU A 22 -35.36 -7.98 -9.37
C LEU A 22 -36.13 -9.16 -8.80
N ASP A 23 -37.32 -9.41 -9.32
CA ASP A 23 -38.17 -10.55 -8.91
C ASP A 23 -37.87 -11.84 -9.70
N ALA A 24 -37.19 -11.76 -10.84
CA ALA A 24 -36.73 -12.94 -11.58
C ALA A 24 -35.45 -13.53 -10.98
N HIS A 25 -35.42 -14.89 -10.88
CA HIS A 25 -34.23 -15.59 -10.37
C HIS A 25 -33.03 -15.63 -11.34
N ASN A 26 -33.07 -14.96 -12.47
CA ASN A 26 -32.05 -15.02 -13.52
C ASN A 26 -31.03 -13.88 -13.33
N PHE A 27 -29.88 -14.23 -12.75
CA PHE A 27 -28.78 -13.31 -12.46
C PHE A 27 -28.09 -12.77 -13.72
N ASP A 28 -28.05 -13.57 -14.79
CA ASP A 28 -27.34 -13.23 -16.03
C ASP A 28 -28.11 -12.21 -16.88
N GLU A 29 -29.44 -12.28 -16.93
CA GLU A 29 -30.25 -11.26 -17.57
C GLU A 29 -30.19 -9.89 -16.85
N LYS A 30 -30.07 -9.93 -15.51
CA LYS A 30 -29.81 -8.71 -14.71
C LYS A 30 -28.47 -8.08 -15.05
N LEU A 31 -27.45 -8.90 -15.22
CA LEU A 31 -26.10 -8.45 -15.56
C LEU A 31 -26.06 -7.87 -16.99
N GLN A 32 -26.68 -8.53 -17.95
CA GLN A 32 -26.76 -8.05 -19.33
C GLN A 32 -27.55 -6.76 -19.46
N PHE A 33 -28.67 -6.64 -18.76
CA PHE A 33 -29.45 -5.39 -18.74
C PHE A 33 -28.66 -4.23 -18.11
N LEU A 34 -27.96 -4.48 -17.00
CA LEU A 34 -27.10 -3.48 -16.37
C LEU A 34 -25.90 -3.11 -17.25
N HIS A 35 -25.34 -4.08 -18.00
CA HIS A 35 -24.29 -3.82 -18.98
C HIS A 35 -24.80 -2.97 -20.15
N SER A 36 -25.96 -3.30 -20.74
CA SER A 36 -26.52 -2.52 -21.83
C SER A 36 -26.89 -1.10 -21.41
N LYS A 37 -27.38 -0.90 -20.19
CA LYS A 37 -27.66 0.44 -19.64
C LYS A 37 -26.37 1.21 -19.28
N LEU A 38 -25.31 0.53 -18.90
CA LEU A 38 -23.99 1.12 -18.72
C LEU A 38 -23.41 1.58 -20.07
N GLU A 39 -23.55 0.79 -21.12
CA GLU A 39 -23.14 1.17 -22.49
C GLU A 39 -23.96 2.36 -23.01
N GLU A 40 -25.29 2.41 -22.77
CA GLU A 40 -26.09 3.58 -23.09
C GLU A 40 -25.64 4.82 -22.31
N LEU A 41 -25.26 4.68 -21.04
CA LEU A 41 -24.73 5.77 -20.23
C LEU A 41 -23.33 6.20 -20.70
N GLU A 42 -22.50 5.28 -21.22
CA GLU A 42 -21.23 5.57 -21.85
C GLU A 42 -21.40 6.33 -23.17
N ILE A 43 -22.38 5.96 -23.98
CA ILE A 43 -22.74 6.68 -25.23
C ILE A 43 -23.27 8.09 -24.92
N LEU A 44 -24.09 8.25 -23.89
CA LEU A 44 -24.52 9.55 -23.36
C LEU A 44 -23.36 10.37 -22.80
N HIS A 45 -22.30 9.72 -22.34
CA HIS A 45 -21.10 10.36 -21.81
C HIS A 45 -20.22 10.95 -22.91
N CYS A 46 -20.14 10.34 -24.09
CA CYS A 46 -19.40 10.90 -25.22
C CYS A 46 -19.97 12.27 -25.65
N ASN A 47 -21.21 12.58 -25.30
CA ASN A 47 -21.87 13.79 -25.72
C ASN A 47 -22.14 14.84 -24.63
N ASN A 48 -22.02 14.56 -23.32
CA ASN A 48 -22.23 15.58 -22.29
C ASN A 48 -21.58 15.25 -20.94
N SER A 49 -20.84 16.22 -20.41
CA SER A 49 -20.39 16.26 -19.01
C SER A 49 -21.59 16.46 -18.04
N SER A 50 -22.53 15.56 -17.96
CA SER A 50 -23.71 15.74 -17.11
C SER A 50 -23.29 15.76 -15.64
N ALA A 51 -23.88 16.65 -14.85
CA ALA A 51 -23.65 16.74 -13.41
C ALA A 51 -23.99 15.42 -12.71
N ALA A 52 -24.92 14.66 -13.26
CA ALA A 52 -25.34 13.34 -12.81
C ALA A 52 -24.20 12.30 -12.92
N TYR A 53 -23.55 12.21 -14.06
CA TYR A 53 -22.43 11.30 -14.27
C TYR A 53 -21.26 11.60 -13.33
N LYS A 54 -20.89 12.88 -13.17
CA LYS A 54 -19.87 13.29 -12.20
C LYS A 54 -20.21 12.84 -10.78
N LYS A 55 -21.47 13.01 -10.37
CA LYS A 55 -21.94 12.61 -9.04
C LYS A 55 -21.89 11.09 -8.87
N PHE A 56 -22.28 10.32 -9.90
CA PHE A 56 -22.21 8.87 -9.91
C PHE A 56 -20.79 8.38 -9.72
N ILE A 57 -19.82 8.81 -10.55
CA ILE A 57 -18.42 8.41 -10.44
C ILE A 57 -17.81 8.78 -9.08
N GLN A 58 -18.11 9.97 -8.57
CA GLN A 58 -17.63 10.40 -7.26
C GLN A 58 -18.20 9.54 -6.12
N LYS A 59 -19.45 9.07 -6.24
CA LYS A 59 -20.11 8.16 -5.30
C LYS A 59 -19.48 6.76 -5.40
N ALA A 60 -19.36 6.19 -6.59
CA ALA A 60 -18.73 4.89 -6.84
C ALA A 60 -17.31 4.84 -6.28
N TYR A 61 -16.50 5.89 -6.48
CA TYR A 61 -15.17 5.99 -5.89
C TYR A 61 -15.21 5.99 -4.35
N SER A 62 -16.19 6.62 -3.75
CA SER A 62 -16.31 6.66 -2.28
C SER A 62 -16.69 5.30 -1.70
N GLU A 63 -17.36 4.46 -2.45
CA GLU A 63 -17.77 3.10 -2.09
C GLU A 63 -16.63 2.10 -2.32
N ASP A 64 -16.11 2.01 -3.54
CA ASP A 64 -14.97 1.16 -3.90
C ASP A 64 -14.02 1.91 -4.85
N ALA A 65 -13.03 2.58 -4.25
CA ALA A 65 -12.08 3.39 -4.98
C ALA A 65 -11.22 2.58 -5.97
N LYS A 66 -10.82 1.35 -5.59
CA LYS A 66 -9.97 0.52 -6.45
C LYS A 66 -10.73 0.05 -7.68
N LYS A 67 -11.89 -0.56 -7.50
CA LYS A 67 -12.73 -1.05 -8.59
C LYS A 67 -13.11 0.07 -9.55
N THR A 68 -13.48 1.26 -9.01
CA THR A 68 -13.81 2.43 -9.83
C THR A 68 -12.63 2.90 -10.67
N LEU A 69 -11.40 2.91 -10.12
CA LEU A 69 -10.22 3.30 -10.89
C LEU A 69 -9.84 2.24 -11.92
N ASP A 70 -9.87 0.97 -11.57
CA ASP A 70 -9.55 -0.13 -12.48
C ASP A 70 -10.51 -0.12 -13.68
N TRP A 71 -11.81 -0.05 -13.43
CA TRP A 71 -12.84 -0.04 -14.46
C TRP A 71 -12.86 1.23 -15.29
N PHE A 72 -12.76 2.40 -14.67
CA PHE A 72 -13.17 3.68 -15.30
C PHE A 72 -11.95 4.53 -15.75
N VAL A 73 -10.85 4.51 -15.03
CA VAL A 73 -9.70 5.40 -15.28
C VAL A 73 -8.53 4.64 -15.90
N LEU A 74 -8.23 3.46 -15.39
CA LEU A 74 -7.05 2.70 -15.78
C LEU A 74 -7.33 1.72 -16.92
N GLY A 75 -8.61 1.42 -17.19
CA GLY A 75 -9.02 0.53 -18.28
C GLY A 75 -8.49 -0.89 -18.10
N SER A 76 -8.55 -1.40 -16.87
CA SER A 76 -8.11 -2.75 -16.54
C SER A 76 -9.28 -3.75 -16.57
N ASP A 77 -10.09 -3.72 -17.61
CA ASP A 77 -11.07 -4.77 -17.80
C ASP A 77 -10.34 -6.06 -18.14
N SER A 78 -10.49 -7.06 -17.28
CA SER A 78 -10.08 -8.41 -17.63
C SER A 78 -10.94 -8.83 -18.82
N PRO A 79 -10.34 -9.31 -19.92
CA PRO A 79 -11.14 -9.75 -21.05
C PRO A 79 -12.13 -10.84 -20.60
N GLU A 80 -13.31 -10.81 -21.18
CA GLU A 80 -14.29 -11.86 -20.97
C GLU A 80 -13.75 -13.19 -21.49
N CYS A 81 -14.05 -14.29 -20.81
CA CYS A 81 -13.61 -15.59 -21.23
C CYS A 81 -14.47 -16.10 -22.38
N THR A 82 -13.95 -16.06 -23.58
CA THR A 82 -14.60 -16.53 -24.80
C THR A 82 -14.27 -17.98 -25.14
N VAL A 83 -13.33 -18.59 -24.39
CA VAL A 83 -12.92 -19.99 -24.61
C VAL A 83 -14.07 -20.94 -24.28
N PRO A 84 -14.46 -21.86 -25.21
CA PRO A 84 -15.45 -22.88 -24.95
C PRO A 84 -15.09 -23.73 -23.72
N LEU A 85 -16.11 -24.10 -22.94
CA LEU A 85 -15.91 -24.88 -21.72
C LEU A 85 -15.26 -26.25 -22.00
N GLU A 86 -15.60 -26.86 -23.15
CA GLU A 86 -15.06 -28.14 -23.60
C GLU A 86 -13.54 -28.11 -23.75
N ASN A 87 -12.99 -27.02 -24.30
CA ASN A 87 -11.53 -26.86 -24.45
C ASN A 87 -10.81 -26.87 -23.09
N PHE A 88 -11.43 -26.26 -22.05
CA PHE A 88 -10.89 -26.33 -20.70
C PHE A 88 -11.01 -27.73 -20.09
N ILE A 89 -12.09 -28.46 -20.38
CA ILE A 89 -12.31 -29.86 -19.91
C ILE A 89 -11.23 -30.78 -20.51
N ASP A 90 -10.99 -30.67 -21.82
CA ASP A 90 -10.00 -31.46 -22.51
C ASP A 90 -8.57 -31.18 -22.00
N ASP A 91 -8.18 -29.91 -21.96
CA ASP A 91 -6.84 -29.51 -21.54
C ASP A 91 -6.57 -29.89 -20.07
N TYR A 92 -7.47 -29.55 -19.14
CA TYR A 92 -7.25 -29.79 -17.73
C TYR A 92 -7.63 -31.22 -17.30
N GLY A 93 -8.59 -31.84 -17.96
CA GLY A 93 -8.92 -33.24 -17.74
C GLY A 93 -7.76 -34.18 -18.08
N SER A 94 -7.03 -33.91 -19.14
CA SER A 94 -5.80 -34.60 -19.48
C SER A 94 -4.63 -34.26 -18.57
N ALA A 95 -4.50 -32.96 -18.23
CA ALA A 95 -3.41 -32.46 -17.39
C ALA A 95 -3.46 -32.97 -15.94
N TRP A 96 -4.65 -33.19 -15.38
CA TRP A 96 -4.85 -33.65 -14.00
C TRP A 96 -4.97 -35.19 -13.85
N LYS A 97 -4.72 -35.95 -14.89
CA LYS A 97 -4.65 -37.43 -14.79
C LYS A 97 -3.52 -37.85 -13.85
N ASP A 98 -3.78 -38.93 -13.11
CA ASP A 98 -2.80 -39.49 -12.18
C ASP A 98 -1.53 -39.95 -12.91
N VAL A 99 -0.39 -39.80 -12.25
CA VAL A 99 0.91 -40.17 -12.78
C VAL A 99 1.57 -41.11 -11.77
N VAL A 100 1.94 -42.28 -12.20
CA VAL A 100 2.74 -43.21 -11.40
C VAL A 100 4.20 -42.75 -11.43
N ILE A 101 4.78 -42.49 -10.28
CA ILE A 101 6.21 -42.15 -10.18
C ILE A 101 7.04 -43.40 -10.45
N PRO A 102 8.03 -43.37 -11.39
CA PRO A 102 8.97 -44.46 -11.56
C PRO A 102 9.79 -44.69 -10.29
N ASN A 103 10.40 -45.90 -10.20
CA ASN A 103 11.10 -46.40 -9.04
C ASN A 103 12.01 -45.41 -8.27
N GLN A 104 12.15 -45.68 -6.98
CA GLN A 104 12.89 -44.91 -5.98
C GLN A 104 14.34 -44.66 -6.39
N ASN A 105 14.66 -43.46 -6.87
CA ASN A 105 16.05 -43.00 -6.88
C ASN A 105 16.36 -42.43 -5.48
N GLU A 106 17.19 -43.14 -4.71
CA GLU A 106 17.57 -42.71 -3.35
C GLU A 106 18.34 -41.39 -3.33
N GLU A 107 18.83 -40.96 -4.47
CA GLU A 107 19.62 -39.73 -4.63
C GLU A 107 18.86 -38.44 -4.25
N PHE A 108 17.54 -38.43 -4.41
CA PHE A 108 16.66 -37.31 -4.05
C PHE A 108 15.80 -37.56 -2.82
N LYS A 109 16.17 -38.58 -2.00
CA LYS A 109 15.47 -38.85 -0.74
C LYS A 109 15.80 -37.82 0.30
N LEU A 110 14.79 -37.29 0.98
CA LEU A 110 14.98 -36.36 2.10
C LEU A 110 15.42 -37.11 3.36
N SER A 111 16.30 -36.47 4.15
CA SER A 111 16.65 -36.96 5.48
C SER A 111 15.50 -36.69 6.44
N GLN A 112 15.31 -37.59 7.40
CA GLN A 112 14.37 -37.38 8.50
C GLN A 112 14.89 -36.24 9.39
N ILE A 113 14.09 -35.15 9.51
CA ILE A 113 14.41 -33.96 10.30
C ILE A 113 13.49 -33.87 11.51
N ILE A 114 12.25 -34.30 11.38
CA ILE A 114 11.21 -34.26 12.40
C ILE A 114 11.20 -35.61 13.13
N ASN A 115 11.39 -35.54 14.45
CA ASN A 115 11.33 -36.72 15.34
C ASN A 115 9.95 -36.85 16.03
N GLU A 116 9.82 -37.79 16.99
CA GLU A 116 8.55 -37.98 17.72
C GLU A 116 8.17 -36.81 18.60
N ASP A 117 9.13 -36.18 19.30
CA ASP A 117 8.91 -35.01 20.14
C ASP A 117 8.44 -33.80 19.32
N ASP A 118 9.00 -33.66 18.12
CA ASP A 118 8.59 -32.66 17.16
C ASP A 118 7.15 -32.88 16.67
N ASN A 119 6.76 -34.13 16.44
CA ASN A 119 5.38 -34.45 16.08
C ASN A 119 4.41 -34.17 17.22
N GLU A 120 4.80 -34.41 18.49
CA GLU A 120 4.00 -34.00 19.64
C GLU A 120 3.85 -32.48 19.73
N THR A 121 4.96 -31.77 19.56
CA THR A 121 4.96 -30.30 19.51
C THR A 121 4.09 -29.78 18.38
N PHE A 122 4.18 -30.40 17.21
CA PHE A 122 3.33 -30.06 16.07
C PHE A 122 1.85 -30.32 16.34
N ASN A 123 1.51 -31.44 16.99
CA ASN A 123 0.13 -31.72 17.40
C ASN A 123 -0.40 -30.68 18.39
N LYS A 124 0.44 -30.22 19.35
CA LYS A 124 0.08 -29.11 20.26
C LYS A 124 -0.18 -27.80 19.49
N LEU A 125 0.64 -27.48 18.49
CA LEU A 125 0.42 -26.31 17.63
C LEU A 125 -0.87 -26.42 16.80
N LEU A 126 -1.19 -27.61 16.29
CA LEU A 126 -2.42 -27.87 15.53
C LEU A 126 -3.68 -27.74 16.39
N LEU A 127 -3.60 -28.04 17.68
CA LEU A 127 -4.72 -28.00 18.61
C LEU A 127 -4.80 -26.70 19.44
N ASP A 128 -3.88 -25.76 19.20
CA ASP A 128 -3.88 -24.43 19.86
C ASP A 128 -5.07 -23.59 19.37
N GLU A 129 -6.04 -23.40 20.26
CA GLU A 129 -7.27 -22.68 19.95
C GLU A 129 -7.04 -21.18 19.64
N LYS A 130 -6.05 -20.54 20.29
CA LYS A 130 -5.68 -19.14 19.99
C LYS A 130 -5.08 -19.01 18.60
N ALA A 131 -4.25 -19.95 18.19
CA ALA A 131 -3.69 -19.98 16.83
C ALA A 131 -4.79 -20.23 15.78
N ILE A 132 -5.74 -21.11 16.05
CA ILE A 132 -6.92 -21.35 15.19
C ILE A 132 -7.75 -20.07 15.06
N GLN A 133 -8.07 -19.39 16.17
CA GLN A 133 -8.80 -18.13 16.16
C GLN A 133 -8.07 -17.03 15.39
N SER A 134 -6.73 -16.97 15.47
CA SER A 134 -5.90 -16.06 14.67
C SER A 134 -6.01 -16.36 13.18
N ALA A 135 -6.00 -17.65 12.80
CA ALA A 135 -6.17 -18.06 11.41
C ALA A 135 -7.55 -17.65 10.85
N ILE A 136 -8.63 -17.85 11.62
CA ILE A 136 -9.99 -17.42 11.27
C ILE A 136 -10.03 -15.88 11.08
N GLY A 137 -9.51 -15.13 12.04
CA GLY A 137 -9.52 -13.66 12.04
C GLY A 137 -8.79 -13.04 10.85
N SER A 138 -7.76 -13.70 10.35
CA SER A 138 -6.92 -13.20 9.24
C SER A 138 -7.57 -13.28 7.85
N ARG A 139 -8.69 -13.99 7.68
CA ARG A 139 -9.34 -14.13 6.38
C ARG A 139 -10.15 -12.88 6.01
N SER A 140 -10.11 -12.48 4.75
CA SER A 140 -10.95 -11.37 4.26
C SER A 140 -12.41 -11.79 4.18
N ASN A 141 -13.33 -10.92 4.61
CA ASN A 141 -14.78 -11.15 4.47
C ASN A 141 -15.21 -11.16 3.00
N LEU A 142 -14.45 -10.47 2.13
CA LEU A 142 -14.72 -10.34 0.69
C LEU A 142 -14.14 -11.50 -0.14
N SER A 143 -13.60 -12.55 0.47
CA SER A 143 -13.11 -13.72 -0.27
C SER A 143 -14.26 -14.45 -0.94
N ALA A 144 -14.05 -14.94 -2.16
CA ALA A 144 -15.03 -15.75 -2.90
C ALA A 144 -15.53 -16.93 -2.05
N VAL A 145 -16.82 -17.19 -2.11
CA VAL A 145 -17.46 -18.31 -1.41
C VAL A 145 -17.23 -19.64 -2.16
N GLY A 146 -17.18 -20.73 -1.42
CA GLY A 146 -17.10 -22.07 -2.00
C GLY A 146 -18.41 -22.56 -2.62
N CYS A 147 -18.50 -23.86 -2.87
CA CYS A 147 -19.72 -24.51 -3.35
C CYS A 147 -20.86 -24.46 -2.31
N ASP A 148 -20.50 -24.28 -1.03
CA ASP A 148 -21.42 -24.15 0.11
C ASP A 148 -22.09 -22.77 0.23
N GLY A 149 -21.64 -21.79 -0.54
CA GLY A 149 -22.16 -20.42 -0.49
C GLY A 149 -21.87 -19.64 0.81
N ILE A 150 -21.14 -20.22 1.76
CA ILE A 150 -20.90 -19.62 3.08
C ILE A 150 -19.69 -18.67 3.04
N CYS A 151 -19.89 -17.40 3.41
CA CYS A 151 -18.80 -16.42 3.46
C CYS A 151 -18.00 -16.50 4.77
N ASN A 152 -16.76 -15.95 4.75
CA ASN A 152 -15.90 -15.92 5.93
C ASN A 152 -16.51 -15.15 7.11
N GLY A 153 -17.40 -14.19 6.85
CA GLY A 153 -18.06 -13.40 7.88
C GLY A 153 -18.89 -14.26 8.84
N VAL A 154 -19.59 -15.26 8.33
CA VAL A 154 -20.40 -16.19 9.14
C VAL A 154 -19.52 -16.88 10.19
N TRP A 155 -18.39 -17.46 9.77
CA TRP A 155 -17.46 -18.14 10.66
C TRP A 155 -16.78 -17.23 11.66
N LYS A 156 -16.61 -15.95 11.33
CA LYS A 156 -16.01 -14.96 12.23
C LYS A 156 -16.95 -14.44 13.30
N ILE A 157 -18.25 -14.38 13.03
CA ILE A 157 -19.26 -13.97 14.01
C ILE A 157 -19.25 -14.94 15.21
N SER A 158 -19.19 -16.24 14.94
CA SER A 158 -19.12 -17.30 15.94
C SER A 158 -17.73 -17.90 16.05
N LYS A 159 -16.71 -17.05 16.23
CA LYS A 159 -15.29 -17.43 16.16
C LYS A 159 -14.92 -18.55 17.14
N ASP A 160 -15.50 -18.56 18.34
CA ASP A 160 -15.23 -19.57 19.37
C ASP A 160 -15.84 -20.94 19.01
N VAL A 161 -17.05 -20.95 18.44
CA VAL A 161 -17.68 -22.17 17.91
C VAL A 161 -16.89 -22.71 16.73
N THR A 162 -16.52 -21.81 15.80
CA THR A 162 -15.74 -22.19 14.60
C THR A 162 -14.36 -22.74 14.99
N SER A 163 -13.70 -22.16 16.00
CA SER A 163 -12.40 -22.66 16.46
C SER A 163 -12.52 -24.06 17.05
N ARG A 164 -13.59 -24.36 17.80
CA ARG A 164 -13.88 -25.71 18.33
C ARG A 164 -14.16 -26.71 17.20
N ILE A 165 -14.96 -26.32 16.20
CA ILE A 165 -15.22 -27.17 15.02
C ILE A 165 -13.90 -27.53 14.32
N ILE A 166 -13.03 -26.55 14.06
CA ILE A 166 -11.73 -26.79 13.41
C ILE A 166 -10.85 -27.69 14.30
N LYS A 167 -10.77 -27.43 15.60
CA LYS A 167 -10.01 -28.24 16.56
C LYS A 167 -10.47 -29.69 16.57
N THR A 168 -11.78 -29.94 16.70
CA THR A 168 -12.36 -31.28 16.67
C THR A 168 -12.12 -31.96 15.33
N THR A 169 -12.24 -31.23 14.21
CA THR A 169 -11.92 -31.76 12.89
C THR A 169 -10.47 -32.23 12.82
N ILE A 170 -9.51 -31.45 13.32
CA ILE A 170 -8.09 -31.82 13.37
C ILE A 170 -7.89 -33.07 14.26
N GLN A 171 -8.52 -33.13 15.44
CA GLN A 171 -8.44 -34.30 16.32
C GLN A 171 -8.91 -35.57 15.60
N LEU A 172 -10.06 -35.52 14.90
CA LEU A 172 -10.58 -36.60 14.11
C LEU A 172 -9.66 -36.99 12.94
N MET A 173 -9.03 -35.99 12.29
CA MET A 173 -8.04 -36.24 11.23
C MET A 173 -6.79 -36.95 11.78
N LEU A 174 -6.28 -36.55 12.92
CA LEU A 174 -5.10 -37.14 13.55
C LEU A 174 -5.35 -38.52 14.10
N SER A 175 -6.55 -38.82 14.60
CA SER A 175 -6.90 -40.15 15.11
C SER A 175 -7.23 -41.16 14.01
N SER A 176 -7.95 -40.72 12.97
CA SER A 176 -8.44 -41.63 11.92
C SER A 176 -7.57 -41.71 10.66
N GLY A 177 -6.70 -40.69 10.44
CA GLY A 177 -5.98 -40.52 9.18
C GLY A 177 -6.89 -40.17 7.99
N LYS A 178 -8.15 -39.70 8.26
CA LYS A 178 -9.14 -39.36 7.22
C LYS A 178 -9.49 -37.91 7.22
N PHE A 179 -9.68 -37.35 6.03
CA PHE A 179 -10.18 -35.99 5.82
C PHE A 179 -11.69 -36.00 5.59
N PRO A 180 -12.47 -35.05 6.17
CA PRO A 180 -13.92 -35.01 5.99
C PRO A 180 -14.32 -34.87 4.51
N SER A 181 -15.16 -35.80 4.02
CA SER A 181 -15.55 -35.83 2.60
C SER A 181 -16.33 -34.62 2.15
N ASN A 182 -17.21 -34.08 3.02
CA ASN A 182 -18.02 -32.90 2.75
C ASN A 182 -17.21 -31.60 2.55
N LEU A 183 -15.96 -31.57 3.03
CA LEU A 183 -15.05 -30.41 2.82
C LEU A 183 -14.21 -30.53 1.54
N LYS A 184 -14.26 -31.65 0.80
CA LYS A 184 -13.46 -31.86 -0.42
C LYS A 184 -14.03 -31.14 -1.63
N ALA A 185 -15.32 -30.84 -1.64
CA ALA A 185 -15.99 -30.20 -2.77
C ALA A 185 -15.33 -28.87 -3.14
N CYS A 186 -15.03 -28.71 -4.43
CA CYS A 186 -14.44 -27.49 -4.94
C CYS A 186 -14.91 -27.20 -6.38
N LYS A 187 -14.78 -25.93 -6.77
CA LYS A 187 -14.97 -25.46 -8.14
C LYS A 187 -13.74 -24.70 -8.61
N THR A 188 -13.45 -24.76 -9.90
CA THR A 188 -12.33 -24.06 -10.50
C THR A 188 -12.84 -22.94 -11.42
N VAL A 189 -12.40 -21.72 -11.19
CA VAL A 189 -12.71 -20.57 -12.04
C VAL A 189 -11.48 -20.19 -12.84
N MET A 190 -11.68 -19.72 -14.08
CA MET A 190 -10.61 -19.32 -14.97
C MET A 190 -10.30 -17.83 -14.77
N LEU A 191 -9.08 -17.51 -14.36
CA LEU A 191 -8.62 -16.13 -14.17
C LEU A 191 -7.66 -15.76 -15.30
N TYR A 192 -7.97 -14.71 -16.06
CA TYR A 192 -7.10 -14.24 -17.14
C TYR A 192 -5.71 -13.87 -16.61
N LYS A 193 -4.67 -14.36 -17.27
CA LYS A 193 -3.27 -14.13 -16.94
C LYS A 193 -2.63 -13.11 -17.86
N LYS A 194 -2.56 -13.40 -19.15
CA LYS A 194 -2.01 -12.57 -20.24
C LYS A 194 -2.09 -13.33 -21.56
N GLY A 195 -1.93 -12.66 -22.68
CA GLY A 195 -1.89 -13.25 -24.00
C GLY A 195 -3.21 -13.16 -24.73
N ASP A 196 -3.47 -14.07 -25.69
CA ASP A 196 -4.73 -14.12 -26.40
C ASP A 196 -5.81 -14.72 -25.51
N PRO A 197 -6.90 -13.99 -25.21
CA PRO A 197 -7.98 -14.49 -24.34
C PRO A 197 -8.76 -15.69 -24.94
N ASN A 198 -8.60 -15.97 -26.22
CA ASN A 198 -9.23 -17.13 -26.86
C ASN A 198 -8.49 -18.44 -26.65
N LEU A 199 -7.34 -18.43 -25.97
CA LEU A 199 -6.52 -19.62 -25.71
C LEU A 199 -6.61 -20.03 -24.24
N THR A 200 -6.84 -21.30 -23.96
CA THR A 200 -6.91 -21.88 -22.60
C THR A 200 -5.67 -21.56 -21.76
N ARG A 201 -4.46 -21.59 -22.35
CA ARG A 201 -3.18 -21.26 -21.71
C ARG A 201 -3.06 -19.81 -21.22
N SER A 202 -3.94 -18.91 -21.68
CA SER A 202 -4.00 -17.51 -21.23
C SER A 202 -4.77 -17.34 -19.93
N TRP A 203 -5.39 -18.41 -19.45
CA TRP A 203 -6.20 -18.48 -18.24
C TRP A 203 -5.54 -19.35 -17.18
N ARG A 204 -5.65 -18.92 -15.91
CA ARG A 204 -5.14 -19.66 -14.76
C ARG A 204 -6.30 -20.33 -14.03
N PRO A 205 -6.27 -21.65 -13.78
CA PRO A 205 -7.29 -22.34 -13.01
C PRO A 205 -7.15 -22.04 -11.52
N ILE A 206 -8.12 -21.35 -10.94
CA ILE A 206 -8.14 -21.06 -9.49
C ILE A 206 -9.21 -21.93 -8.84
N THR A 207 -8.77 -22.85 -7.99
CA THR A 207 -9.66 -23.76 -7.27
C THR A 207 -10.23 -23.09 -6.03
N ILE A 208 -11.53 -22.93 -5.98
CA ILE A 208 -12.28 -22.33 -4.86
C ILE A 208 -12.90 -23.47 -4.05
N THR A 209 -12.36 -23.68 -2.85
CA THR A 209 -12.88 -24.61 -1.83
C THR A 209 -13.81 -23.87 -0.86
N SER A 210 -14.49 -24.60 0.03
CA SER A 210 -15.30 -24.00 1.09
C SER A 210 -14.46 -23.08 1.98
N THR A 211 -15.09 -22.08 2.58
CA THR A 211 -14.39 -21.12 3.44
C THR A 211 -13.87 -21.79 4.70
N LEU A 212 -14.60 -22.76 5.25
CA LEU A 212 -14.16 -23.56 6.40
C LEU A 212 -12.92 -24.40 6.07
N TYR A 213 -12.91 -25.07 4.90
CA TYR A 213 -11.71 -25.77 4.40
C TYR A 213 -10.50 -24.84 4.36
N ARG A 214 -10.67 -23.63 3.81
CA ARG A 214 -9.58 -22.66 3.69
C ARG A 214 -9.06 -22.17 5.07
N MET A 215 -9.94 -22.06 6.06
CA MET A 215 -9.53 -21.72 7.44
C MET A 215 -8.74 -22.84 8.08
N LEU A 216 -9.21 -24.08 7.96
CA LEU A 216 -8.53 -25.28 8.43
C LEU A 216 -7.14 -25.43 7.79
N MET A 217 -7.05 -25.38 6.46
CA MET A 217 -5.77 -25.53 5.73
C MET A 217 -4.82 -24.36 5.97
N CYS A 218 -5.35 -23.15 6.20
CA CYS A 218 -4.54 -22.01 6.61
C CYS A 218 -3.90 -22.21 7.98
N HIS A 219 -4.62 -22.77 8.93
CA HIS A 219 -4.09 -23.07 10.25
C HIS A 219 -3.03 -24.17 10.17
N ILE A 220 -3.29 -25.27 9.47
CA ILE A 220 -2.30 -26.34 9.24
C ILE A 220 -1.02 -25.79 8.59
N SER A 221 -1.15 -25.01 7.52
CA SER A 221 0.01 -24.38 6.85
C SER A 221 0.82 -23.50 7.80
N ARG A 222 0.15 -22.71 8.65
CA ARG A 222 0.83 -21.85 9.64
C ARG A 222 1.55 -22.67 10.71
N SER A 223 0.96 -23.75 11.18
CA SER A 223 1.57 -24.66 12.14
C SER A 223 2.81 -25.34 11.54
N MET A 224 2.74 -25.81 10.27
CA MET A 224 3.90 -26.32 9.55
C MET A 224 5.01 -25.28 9.39
N GLN A 225 4.68 -24.04 9.03
CA GLN A 225 5.67 -22.94 8.94
C GLN A 225 6.29 -22.59 10.29
N THR A 226 5.53 -22.69 11.39
CA THR A 226 6.05 -22.49 12.73
C THR A 226 7.06 -23.59 13.08
N LEU A 227 6.72 -24.87 12.83
CA LEU A 227 7.64 -25.98 13.00
C LEU A 227 8.88 -25.84 12.10
N ASN A 228 8.70 -25.42 10.83
CA ASN A 228 9.82 -25.19 9.92
C ASN A 228 10.77 -24.10 10.42
N SER A 229 10.28 -23.07 11.11
CA SER A 229 11.14 -22.04 11.70
C SER A 229 12.05 -22.58 12.82
N GLN A 230 11.73 -23.73 13.39
CA GLN A 230 12.50 -24.41 14.43
C GLN A 230 13.41 -25.50 13.87
N ARG A 231 12.91 -26.29 12.90
CA ARG A 231 13.56 -27.49 12.38
C ARG A 231 14.12 -27.39 10.97
N ARG A 232 13.76 -26.35 10.22
CA ARG A 232 14.29 -26.05 8.88
C ARG A 232 14.20 -27.20 7.88
N PHE A 233 13.06 -27.91 7.83
CA PHE A 233 12.82 -28.97 6.85
C PHE A 233 12.51 -28.43 5.43
N ILE A 234 12.34 -27.13 5.26
CA ILE A 234 12.43 -26.41 3.99
C ILE A 234 13.66 -25.51 4.10
N CYS A 235 14.59 -25.63 3.18
CA CYS A 235 15.86 -24.92 3.19
C CYS A 235 15.70 -23.40 3.00
N GLU A 236 16.72 -22.65 3.41
CA GLU A 236 16.71 -21.18 3.32
C GLU A 236 16.79 -20.64 1.89
N GLN A 237 17.14 -21.50 0.91
CA GLN A 237 17.11 -21.18 -0.51
C GLN A 237 15.71 -20.99 -1.03
N GLN A 238 14.67 -21.62 -0.40
CA GLN A 238 13.28 -21.42 -0.74
C GLN A 238 12.68 -20.28 0.09
N LYS A 239 12.30 -19.18 -0.57
CA LYS A 239 11.68 -18.02 0.10
C LYS A 239 10.24 -17.78 -0.35
N GLY A 240 9.76 -18.51 -1.36
CA GLY A 240 8.39 -18.41 -1.84
C GLY A 240 7.39 -18.87 -0.78
N PHE A 241 6.34 -18.09 -0.55
CA PHE A 241 5.26 -18.36 0.42
C PHE A 241 5.69 -18.57 1.88
N MET A 242 6.97 -18.31 2.20
CA MET A 242 7.49 -18.40 3.56
C MET A 242 7.23 -17.06 4.32
N LYS A 243 7.12 -17.14 5.66
CA LYS A 243 7.00 -15.93 6.50
C LYS A 243 8.35 -15.24 6.68
N ILE A 244 8.94 -14.81 5.59
CA ILE A 244 10.17 -14.04 5.57
C ILE A 244 9.80 -12.59 5.21
N PRO A 245 10.11 -11.60 6.07
CA PRO A 245 9.66 -10.21 5.87
C PRO A 245 10.08 -9.58 4.55
N ALA A 246 11.22 -9.99 3.99
CA ALA A 246 11.78 -9.44 2.76
C ALA A 246 12.19 -10.53 1.75
N GLY A 247 11.56 -11.70 1.77
CA GLY A 247 12.03 -12.89 1.05
C GLY A 247 12.38 -12.67 -0.43
N ALA A 248 11.49 -12.10 -1.22
CA ALA A 248 11.77 -11.78 -2.62
C ALA A 248 12.90 -10.72 -2.76
N ALA A 249 12.92 -9.71 -1.89
CA ALA A 249 13.95 -8.69 -1.90
C ALA A 249 15.32 -9.27 -1.53
N GLU A 250 15.38 -10.22 -0.59
CA GLU A 250 16.63 -10.91 -0.24
C GLU A 250 17.23 -11.66 -1.43
N HIS A 251 16.41 -12.39 -2.19
CA HIS A 251 16.86 -13.09 -3.39
C HIS A 251 17.35 -12.13 -4.48
N LEU A 252 16.59 -11.08 -4.75
CA LEU A 252 16.96 -10.06 -5.75
C LEU A 252 18.26 -9.35 -5.38
N VAL A 253 18.42 -8.98 -4.10
CA VAL A 253 19.66 -8.34 -3.64
C VAL A 253 20.82 -9.31 -3.69
N ASN A 254 20.64 -10.56 -3.27
CA ASN A 254 21.69 -11.56 -3.33
C ASN A 254 22.20 -11.78 -4.76
N ALA A 255 21.28 -11.92 -5.72
CA ALA A 255 21.66 -12.02 -7.14
C ALA A 255 22.36 -10.73 -7.66
N ASP A 256 21.88 -9.55 -7.24
CA ASP A 256 22.49 -8.26 -7.62
C ASP A 256 23.92 -8.08 -7.04
N GLU A 257 24.10 -8.47 -5.77
CA GLU A 257 25.40 -8.41 -5.11
C GLU A 257 26.41 -9.42 -5.70
N MET A 258 25.98 -10.64 -6.08
CA MET A 258 26.81 -11.60 -6.80
C MET A 258 27.29 -11.06 -8.16
N ILE A 259 26.39 -10.45 -8.93
CA ILE A 259 26.74 -9.77 -10.17
C ILE A 259 27.74 -8.63 -9.91
N HIS A 260 27.48 -7.83 -8.85
CA HIS A 260 28.37 -6.74 -8.46
C HIS A 260 29.77 -7.26 -8.06
N HIS A 261 29.82 -8.31 -7.25
CA HIS A 261 31.05 -8.99 -6.85
C HIS A 261 31.83 -9.52 -8.07
N ALA A 262 31.15 -10.23 -9.00
CA ALA A 262 31.78 -10.74 -10.21
C ALA A 262 32.42 -9.63 -11.05
N VAL A 263 31.69 -8.51 -11.23
CA VAL A 263 32.19 -7.34 -11.97
C VAL A 263 33.39 -6.71 -11.27
N ARG A 264 33.35 -6.54 -9.95
CA ARG A 264 34.36 -5.87 -9.15
C ARG A 264 35.66 -6.69 -9.08
N HIS A 265 35.53 -7.99 -8.84
CA HIS A 265 36.67 -8.91 -8.69
C HIS A 265 37.09 -9.56 -10.01
N LYS A 266 36.50 -9.12 -11.15
CA LYS A 266 36.83 -9.63 -12.49
C LYS A 266 36.67 -11.15 -12.59
N LYS A 267 35.61 -11.70 -11.96
CA LYS A 267 35.25 -13.13 -12.03
C LYS A 267 34.18 -13.38 -13.09
N ASN A 268 34.23 -14.59 -13.65
CA ASN A 268 33.13 -15.07 -14.48
C ASN A 268 31.89 -15.36 -13.65
N ILE A 269 30.73 -15.26 -14.21
CA ILE A 269 29.48 -15.70 -13.60
C ILE A 269 28.52 -16.20 -14.65
N TYR A 270 27.91 -17.35 -14.36
CA TYR A 270 26.88 -18.01 -15.16
C TYR A 270 25.61 -18.00 -14.33
N ILE A 271 24.53 -17.47 -14.89
CA ILE A 271 23.22 -17.37 -14.22
C ILE A 271 22.17 -17.95 -15.16
N VAL A 272 21.41 -18.95 -14.70
CA VAL A 272 20.35 -19.55 -15.49
C VAL A 272 19.04 -19.53 -14.69
N THR A 273 17.97 -19.02 -15.28
CA THR A 273 16.62 -19.08 -14.73
C THR A 273 15.88 -20.29 -15.27
N ILE A 274 15.22 -21.04 -14.41
CA ILE A 274 14.45 -22.25 -14.75
C ILE A 274 12.96 -21.96 -14.57
N ASP A 275 12.15 -22.25 -15.59
CA ASP A 275 10.68 -22.15 -15.56
C ASP A 275 10.08 -23.55 -15.74
N PHE A 276 9.30 -24.01 -14.75
CA PHE A 276 8.57 -25.28 -14.84
C PHE A 276 7.20 -25.07 -15.49
N LYS A 277 6.83 -25.97 -16.42
CA LYS A 277 5.51 -25.94 -17.06
C LYS A 277 4.43 -26.40 -16.07
N ASP A 278 3.49 -25.52 -15.73
CA ASP A 278 2.41 -25.78 -14.77
C ASP A 278 2.89 -26.44 -13.47
N ALA A 279 3.89 -25.81 -12.82
CA ALA A 279 4.58 -26.40 -11.66
C ALA A 279 3.62 -26.92 -10.57
N PHE A 280 2.61 -26.12 -10.21
CA PHE A 280 1.61 -26.50 -9.20
C PHE A 280 0.68 -27.64 -9.65
N GLY A 281 0.30 -27.67 -10.91
CA GLY A 281 -0.58 -28.68 -11.49
C GLY A 281 0.13 -30.01 -11.80
N SER A 282 1.46 -30.01 -11.88
CA SER A 282 2.25 -31.19 -12.29
C SER A 282 2.72 -32.08 -11.13
N VAL A 283 2.65 -31.61 -9.86
CA VAL A 283 3.16 -32.34 -8.69
C VAL A 283 2.38 -33.63 -8.46
N PRO A 284 3.02 -34.84 -8.52
CA PRO A 284 2.34 -36.09 -8.21
C PRO A 284 1.98 -36.18 -6.72
N HIS A 285 0.81 -36.74 -6.41
CA HIS A 285 0.37 -36.92 -5.03
C HIS A 285 1.29 -37.87 -4.24
N ASP A 286 1.86 -38.88 -4.92
CA ASP A 286 2.83 -39.80 -4.28
C ASP A 286 4.12 -39.09 -3.87
N LEU A 287 4.58 -38.08 -4.63
CA LEU A 287 5.73 -37.26 -4.24
C LEU A 287 5.44 -36.48 -2.95
N ILE A 288 4.23 -35.90 -2.82
CA ILE A 288 3.78 -35.21 -1.60
C ILE A 288 3.84 -36.19 -0.42
N LYS A 289 3.26 -37.38 -0.58
CA LYS A 289 3.21 -38.43 0.45
C LYS A 289 4.61 -38.84 0.89
N ARG A 290 5.50 -39.11 -0.08
CA ARG A 290 6.87 -39.56 0.15
C ARG A 290 7.64 -38.50 0.93
N ASN A 291 7.68 -37.27 0.44
CA ASN A 291 8.48 -36.23 1.05
C ASN A 291 7.98 -35.82 2.44
N LEU A 292 6.67 -35.82 2.68
CA LEU A 292 6.13 -35.64 4.04
C LEU A 292 6.57 -36.77 4.98
N SER A 293 6.62 -38.02 4.50
CA SER A 293 7.07 -39.17 5.29
C SER A 293 8.56 -39.13 5.54
N ASP A 294 9.37 -38.80 4.52
CA ASP A 294 10.83 -38.75 4.61
C ASP A 294 11.26 -37.63 5.60
N VAL A 295 10.62 -36.46 5.56
CA VAL A 295 10.86 -35.38 6.53
C VAL A 295 10.56 -35.79 7.97
N GLY A 296 9.66 -36.80 8.17
CA GLY A 296 9.36 -37.38 9.48
C GLY A 296 8.02 -36.98 10.08
N PHE A 297 7.07 -36.44 9.30
CA PHE A 297 5.71 -36.22 9.78
C PHE A 297 5.02 -37.54 10.13
N SER A 298 4.17 -37.54 11.17
CA SER A 298 3.48 -38.74 11.65
C SER A 298 2.63 -39.40 10.55
N LYS A 299 2.62 -40.75 10.55
CA LYS A 299 1.86 -41.54 9.54
C LYS A 299 0.38 -41.14 9.47
N THR A 300 -0.23 -40.80 10.59
CA THR A 300 -1.64 -40.38 10.66
C THR A 300 -1.86 -39.00 10.03
N PHE A 301 -0.96 -38.05 10.28
CA PHE A 301 -1.00 -36.75 9.63
C PHE A 301 -0.84 -36.85 8.11
N VAL A 302 0.18 -37.60 7.66
CA VAL A 302 0.40 -37.82 6.22
C VAL A 302 -0.84 -38.45 5.56
N LYS A 303 -1.41 -39.52 6.18
CA LYS A 303 -2.66 -40.14 5.69
C LYS A 303 -3.81 -39.14 5.63
N ALA A 304 -3.98 -38.28 6.64
CA ALA A 304 -5.04 -37.27 6.68
C ALA A 304 -4.90 -36.24 5.55
N ILE A 305 -3.67 -35.74 5.32
CA ILE A 305 -3.40 -34.79 4.21
C ILE A 305 -3.67 -35.46 2.86
N MET A 306 -3.16 -36.68 2.63
CA MET A 306 -3.38 -37.41 1.39
C MET A 306 -4.86 -37.77 1.18
N SER A 307 -5.59 -38.05 2.26
CA SER A 307 -7.06 -38.27 2.19
C SER A 307 -7.80 -37.00 1.68
N SER A 308 -7.24 -35.81 1.82
CA SER A 308 -7.87 -34.59 1.27
C SER A 308 -7.78 -34.49 -0.27
N TYR A 309 -6.89 -35.25 -0.88
CA TYR A 309 -6.71 -35.34 -2.34
C TYR A 309 -7.40 -36.60 -2.91
N LYS A 310 -7.47 -37.68 -2.15
CA LYS A 310 -8.10 -38.90 -2.57
C LYS A 310 -9.59 -38.67 -2.88
N ASP A 311 -10.07 -39.18 -4.02
CA ASP A 311 -11.45 -39.02 -4.50
C ASP A 311 -11.90 -37.55 -4.54
N CYS A 312 -10.98 -36.65 -4.83
CA CYS A 312 -11.27 -35.24 -4.99
C CYS A 312 -11.51 -34.92 -6.46
N SER A 313 -12.55 -34.14 -6.73
CA SER A 313 -12.88 -33.65 -8.06
C SER A 313 -13.19 -32.15 -8.02
N THR A 314 -13.08 -31.49 -9.16
CA THR A 314 -13.45 -30.09 -9.33
C THR A 314 -14.39 -29.96 -10.52
N ARG A 315 -15.17 -28.87 -10.53
CA ARG A 315 -15.98 -28.44 -11.68
C ARG A 315 -15.44 -27.13 -12.21
N ILE A 316 -15.17 -27.07 -13.49
CA ILE A 316 -14.72 -25.81 -14.13
C ILE A 316 -15.95 -24.93 -14.36
N VAL A 317 -15.83 -23.66 -13.95
CA VAL A 317 -16.85 -22.64 -14.14
C VAL A 317 -16.32 -21.59 -15.12
N SER A 318 -17.05 -21.42 -16.24
CA SER A 318 -16.78 -20.43 -17.28
C SER A 318 -18.10 -19.82 -17.74
N ASN A 319 -18.07 -18.81 -18.60
CA ASN A 319 -19.29 -18.18 -19.16
C ASN A 319 -20.24 -19.18 -19.86
N GLY A 320 -19.73 -20.31 -20.34
CA GLY A 320 -20.51 -21.39 -20.91
C GLY A 320 -21.21 -22.31 -19.89
N GLY A 321 -21.11 -22.03 -18.59
CA GLY A 321 -21.72 -22.83 -17.54
C GLY A 321 -20.72 -23.55 -16.64
N MET A 322 -21.08 -24.71 -16.13
CA MET A 322 -20.26 -25.50 -15.20
C MET A 322 -20.07 -26.91 -15.75
N SER A 323 -18.83 -27.40 -15.76
CA SER A 323 -18.49 -28.74 -16.26
C SER A 323 -19.02 -29.85 -15.36
N GLU A 324 -18.99 -31.09 -15.87
CA GLU A 324 -19.01 -32.29 -15.06
C GLU A 324 -17.80 -32.31 -14.10
N ALA A 325 -17.87 -33.23 -13.12
CA ALA A 325 -16.80 -33.40 -12.13
C ALA A 325 -15.56 -34.00 -12.77
N ILE A 326 -14.44 -33.26 -12.76
CA ILE A 326 -13.16 -33.70 -13.28
C ILE A 326 -12.32 -34.21 -12.10
N PRO A 327 -11.81 -35.45 -12.12
CA PRO A 327 -10.95 -35.97 -11.08
C PRO A 327 -9.64 -35.17 -10.94
N PHE A 328 -9.18 -34.98 -9.70
CA PHE A 328 -7.95 -34.27 -9.38
C PHE A 328 -6.85 -35.28 -9.01
N GLY A 329 -6.27 -35.96 -10.01
CA GLY A 329 -5.32 -37.06 -9.83
C GLY A 329 -3.90 -36.62 -9.48
N LYS A 330 -3.47 -35.44 -9.91
CA LYS A 330 -2.16 -34.85 -9.56
C LYS A 330 -2.29 -33.34 -9.36
N GLY A 331 -1.22 -32.72 -8.92
CA GLY A 331 -1.13 -31.31 -8.65
C GLY A 331 -1.61 -30.89 -7.27
N VAL A 332 -1.22 -29.68 -6.84
CA VAL A 332 -1.73 -29.06 -5.63
C VAL A 332 -2.77 -28.00 -5.99
N LYS A 333 -3.85 -27.93 -5.21
CA LYS A 333 -5.00 -27.05 -5.49
C LYS A 333 -4.58 -25.56 -5.51
N GLN A 334 -4.61 -24.90 -6.67
CA GLN A 334 -4.32 -23.47 -6.80
C GLN A 334 -5.43 -22.65 -6.13
N GLY A 335 -5.18 -22.17 -4.91
CA GLY A 335 -6.15 -21.45 -4.06
C GLY A 335 -6.33 -22.05 -2.67
N CYS A 336 -5.82 -23.27 -2.44
CA CYS A 336 -5.72 -23.85 -1.10
C CYS A 336 -4.55 -23.21 -0.32
N PRO A 337 -4.74 -22.76 0.92
CA PRO A 337 -3.67 -22.15 1.71
C PRO A 337 -2.51 -23.08 2.09
N LEU A 338 -2.71 -24.39 2.07
CA LEU A 338 -1.68 -25.39 2.36
C LEU A 338 -0.83 -25.73 1.12
N SER A 339 -1.40 -25.63 -0.08
CA SER A 339 -0.75 -26.02 -1.34
C SER A 339 0.65 -25.42 -1.54
N PRO A 340 0.90 -24.13 -1.24
CA PRO A 340 2.26 -23.59 -1.36
C PRO A 340 3.29 -24.27 -0.45
N THR A 341 2.91 -24.64 0.77
CA THR A 341 3.80 -25.35 1.70
C THR A 341 4.10 -26.78 1.21
N LEU A 342 3.09 -27.48 0.69
CA LEU A 342 3.27 -28.81 0.11
C LEU A 342 4.15 -28.76 -1.15
N PHE A 343 3.96 -27.76 -2.02
CA PHE A 343 4.81 -27.56 -3.19
C PHE A 343 6.27 -27.34 -2.79
N ASN A 344 6.54 -26.47 -1.81
CA ASN A 344 7.89 -26.23 -1.33
C ASN A 344 8.55 -27.52 -0.79
N ILE A 345 7.82 -28.36 -0.07
CA ILE A 345 8.32 -29.67 0.40
C ILE A 345 8.60 -30.61 -0.78
N CYS A 346 7.80 -30.54 -1.86
CA CYS A 346 8.04 -31.35 -3.04
C CYS A 346 9.29 -30.91 -3.81
N LEU A 347 9.63 -29.63 -3.79
CA LEU A 347 10.84 -29.10 -4.44
C LEU A 347 12.10 -29.24 -3.58
N GLU A 348 11.95 -29.50 -2.28
CA GLU A 348 13.05 -29.55 -1.30
C GLU A 348 14.18 -30.53 -1.68
N PRO A 349 13.90 -31.76 -2.20
CA PRO A 349 14.96 -32.69 -2.62
C PRO A 349 15.90 -32.07 -3.67
N LEU A 350 15.35 -31.37 -4.65
CA LEU A 350 16.12 -30.63 -5.65
C LEU A 350 17.00 -29.56 -5.00
N LEU A 351 16.40 -28.74 -4.12
CA LEU A 351 17.13 -27.62 -3.52
C LEU A 351 18.25 -28.09 -2.61
N GLN A 352 18.06 -29.17 -1.84
CA GLN A 352 19.13 -29.78 -1.04
C GLN A 352 20.26 -30.32 -1.91
N LYS A 353 19.93 -31.03 -3.00
CA LYS A 353 20.93 -31.58 -3.91
C LYS A 353 21.76 -30.47 -4.58
N LEU A 354 21.09 -29.45 -5.10
CA LEU A 354 21.76 -28.29 -5.69
C LEU A 354 22.63 -27.58 -4.65
N ASN A 355 22.12 -27.39 -3.42
CA ASN A 355 22.87 -26.72 -2.37
C ASN A 355 24.13 -27.53 -1.95
N ASN A 356 24.04 -28.86 -1.92
CA ASN A 356 25.21 -29.73 -1.60
C ASN A 356 26.29 -29.63 -2.68
N LYS A 357 25.93 -29.33 -3.92
CA LYS A 357 26.86 -29.07 -5.02
C LYS A 357 27.45 -27.66 -5.02
N ALA A 358 26.97 -26.75 -4.17
CA ALA A 358 27.38 -25.33 -4.20
C ALA A 358 28.87 -25.12 -4.02
N ALA A 359 29.56 -25.97 -3.25
CA ALA A 359 30.99 -25.86 -3.01
C ALA A 359 31.86 -26.25 -4.24
N VAL A 360 31.30 -26.99 -5.20
CA VAL A 360 32.02 -27.44 -6.39
C VAL A 360 31.50 -26.73 -7.65
N ASP A 361 30.19 -26.71 -7.83
CA ASP A 361 29.53 -26.26 -9.04
C ASP A 361 28.95 -24.83 -8.93
N GLY A 362 28.90 -24.27 -7.69
CA GLY A 362 28.25 -22.97 -7.43
C GLY A 362 29.11 -21.77 -7.75
N TYR A 363 28.55 -20.57 -7.58
CA TYR A 363 29.28 -19.31 -7.64
C TYR A 363 29.94 -19.00 -6.29
N HIS A 364 31.27 -18.83 -6.29
CA HIS A 364 32.08 -18.55 -5.10
C HIS A 364 32.32 -17.06 -4.92
N TRP A 365 31.91 -16.53 -3.78
CA TRP A 365 32.08 -15.13 -3.46
C TRP A 365 32.29 -14.92 -1.96
N TYR A 366 33.28 -14.14 -1.63
CA TYR A 366 33.79 -14.02 -0.26
C TYR A 366 34.02 -15.43 0.35
N ASP A 367 33.49 -15.68 1.55
CA ASP A 367 33.58 -16.98 2.25
C ASP A 367 32.33 -17.87 2.00
N ASN A 368 31.59 -17.61 0.92
CA ASN A 368 30.34 -18.33 0.63
C ASN A 368 30.35 -18.91 -0.78
N SER A 369 29.52 -19.92 -0.97
CA SER A 369 29.16 -20.47 -2.29
C SER A 369 27.65 -20.53 -2.45
N THR A 370 27.15 -20.24 -3.65
CA THR A 370 25.73 -20.25 -3.96
C THR A 370 25.50 -20.89 -5.30
N SER A 371 24.69 -21.96 -5.33
CA SER A 371 24.31 -22.65 -6.57
C SER A 371 22.88 -22.38 -6.97
N VAL A 372 21.99 -22.10 -6.00
CA VAL A 372 20.54 -22.00 -6.24
C VAL A 372 19.84 -21.00 -5.33
N GLN A 373 18.84 -20.34 -5.87
CA GLN A 373 17.79 -19.66 -5.12
C GLN A 373 16.44 -20.04 -5.72
N ALA A 374 15.41 -20.17 -4.88
CA ALA A 374 14.07 -20.51 -5.30
C ALA A 374 13.02 -19.61 -4.64
N TYR A 375 12.06 -19.16 -5.42
CA TYR A 375 10.87 -18.51 -4.92
C TYR A 375 9.63 -19.23 -5.45
N ALA A 376 9.18 -20.23 -4.73
CA ALA A 376 8.26 -21.25 -5.19
C ALA A 376 8.84 -21.97 -6.43
N ASP A 377 8.18 -21.84 -7.57
CA ASP A 377 8.57 -22.43 -8.86
C ASP A 377 9.61 -21.60 -9.64
N ASP A 378 9.82 -20.35 -9.29
CA ASP A 378 10.86 -19.50 -9.88
C ASP A 378 12.24 -19.90 -9.32
N VAL A 379 13.01 -20.71 -10.04
CA VAL A 379 14.35 -21.19 -9.66
C VAL A 379 15.41 -20.49 -10.48
N ILE A 380 16.50 -20.09 -9.82
CA ILE A 380 17.66 -19.48 -10.48
C ILE A 380 18.94 -20.18 -10.00
N LEU A 381 19.80 -20.52 -10.94
CA LEU A 381 21.06 -21.19 -10.74
C LEU A 381 22.24 -20.24 -10.91
N PHE A 382 23.31 -20.46 -10.14
CA PHE A 382 24.53 -19.65 -10.18
C PHE A 382 25.75 -20.55 -10.21
N SER A 383 26.72 -20.25 -11.08
CA SER A 383 28.03 -20.93 -11.14
C SER A 383 29.13 -19.93 -11.55
N ASP A 384 30.37 -20.20 -11.19
CA ASP A 384 31.53 -19.47 -11.71
C ASP A 384 32.19 -20.15 -12.91
N THR A 385 31.76 -21.39 -13.22
CA THR A 385 32.25 -22.16 -14.38
C THR A 385 31.10 -22.63 -15.29
N GLU A 386 31.38 -22.84 -16.55
CA GLU A 386 30.43 -23.37 -17.50
C GLU A 386 30.05 -24.82 -17.19
N GLU A 387 31.06 -25.64 -16.85
CA GLU A 387 30.90 -27.06 -16.49
C GLU A 387 30.02 -27.19 -15.23
N GLY A 388 30.28 -26.35 -14.21
CA GLY A 388 29.45 -26.30 -13.01
C GLY A 388 27.98 -25.97 -13.33
N MET A 389 27.73 -25.02 -14.24
CA MET A 389 26.37 -24.72 -14.69
C MET A 389 25.68 -25.89 -15.36
N TRP A 390 26.39 -26.61 -16.24
CA TRP A 390 25.87 -27.84 -16.85
C TRP A 390 25.52 -28.90 -15.83
N ASN A 391 26.37 -29.10 -14.82
CA ASN A 391 26.13 -30.05 -13.72
C ASN A 391 24.88 -29.67 -12.91
N LEU A 392 24.66 -28.38 -12.68
CA LEU A 392 23.46 -27.88 -12.01
C LEU A 392 22.19 -28.08 -12.85
N ILE A 393 22.22 -27.76 -14.16
CA ILE A 393 21.10 -27.96 -15.09
C ILE A 393 20.74 -29.46 -15.13
N LYS A 394 21.72 -30.35 -15.30
CA LYS A 394 21.51 -31.79 -15.29
C LYS A 394 20.85 -32.26 -14.00
N THR A 395 21.26 -31.70 -12.84
CA THR A 395 20.62 -32.04 -11.56
C THR A 395 19.12 -31.66 -11.54
N VAL A 396 18.74 -30.56 -12.18
CA VAL A 396 17.32 -30.18 -12.33
C VAL A 396 16.59 -31.17 -13.23
N GLU A 397 17.17 -31.61 -14.32
CA GLU A 397 16.59 -32.59 -15.23
C GLU A 397 16.40 -33.95 -14.54
N ASP A 398 17.42 -34.44 -13.84
CA ASP A 398 17.36 -35.70 -13.07
C ASP A 398 16.24 -35.62 -12.01
N PHE A 399 16.09 -34.50 -11.34
CA PHE A 399 14.98 -34.26 -10.43
C PHE A 399 13.63 -34.28 -11.15
N CYS A 400 13.52 -33.68 -12.34
CA CYS A 400 12.27 -33.70 -13.10
C CYS A 400 11.81 -35.13 -13.41
N HIS A 401 12.74 -36.01 -13.78
CA HIS A 401 12.47 -37.42 -13.97
C HIS A 401 12.07 -38.12 -12.66
N TYR A 402 12.80 -37.89 -11.56
CA TYR A 402 12.47 -38.40 -10.23
C TYR A 402 11.08 -37.97 -9.77
N ALA A 403 10.71 -36.71 -10.03
CA ALA A 403 9.43 -36.11 -9.63
C ALA A 403 8.25 -36.53 -10.55
N GLY A 404 8.35 -37.59 -11.36
CA GLY A 404 7.28 -38.09 -12.21
C GLY A 404 7.14 -37.27 -13.51
N ASN A 405 8.28 -36.97 -14.13
CA ASN A 405 8.38 -36.22 -15.39
C ASN A 405 7.73 -34.81 -15.33
N MET A 406 8.10 -34.05 -14.32
CA MET A 406 7.88 -32.59 -14.35
C MET A 406 8.61 -32.02 -15.58
N ILE A 407 8.01 -31.04 -16.24
CA ILE A 407 8.53 -30.53 -17.51
C ILE A 407 9.10 -29.13 -17.29
N ILE A 408 10.34 -28.91 -17.72
CA ILE A 408 10.95 -27.60 -17.85
C ILE A 408 10.45 -26.93 -19.14
N ASN A 409 10.31 -25.62 -19.18
CA ASN A 409 9.94 -24.86 -20.37
C ASN A 409 11.15 -24.07 -20.90
N PRO A 410 11.95 -24.61 -21.82
CA PRO A 410 13.18 -23.96 -22.28
C PRO A 410 12.96 -22.55 -22.83
N LYS A 411 11.84 -22.33 -23.54
CA LYS A 411 11.48 -21.02 -24.14
C LYS A 411 11.21 -19.90 -23.11
N LYS A 412 11.06 -20.25 -21.84
CA LYS A 412 10.91 -19.28 -20.74
C LYS A 412 12.10 -19.27 -19.80
N CYS A 413 13.00 -20.22 -19.95
CA CYS A 413 14.30 -20.18 -19.30
C CYS A 413 15.17 -19.10 -19.96
N SER A 414 16.11 -18.53 -19.21
CA SER A 414 17.07 -17.57 -19.77
C SER A 414 18.42 -17.68 -19.10
N SER A 415 19.48 -17.44 -19.85
CA SER A 415 20.86 -17.39 -19.36
C SER A 415 21.38 -15.95 -19.41
N LEU A 416 21.91 -15.47 -18.30
CA LEU A 416 22.60 -14.20 -18.17
C LEU A 416 24.03 -14.48 -17.73
N SER A 417 24.91 -14.76 -18.67
CA SER A 417 26.29 -15.16 -18.38
C SER A 417 27.29 -14.16 -18.95
N PHE A 418 28.33 -13.84 -18.23
CA PHE A 418 29.45 -13.06 -18.75
C PHE A 418 30.78 -13.53 -18.21
N VAL A 419 31.80 -13.38 -19.06
CA VAL A 419 33.21 -13.58 -18.68
C VAL A 419 33.96 -12.26 -18.74
N ILE A 420 35.02 -12.20 -17.99
CA ILE A 420 35.95 -11.08 -18.02
C ILE A 420 37.28 -11.55 -18.62
N SER A 421 37.53 -11.15 -19.86
CA SER A 421 38.80 -11.40 -20.56
C SER A 421 39.50 -10.08 -20.80
N ASN A 422 40.78 -9.98 -20.46
CA ASN A 422 41.60 -8.77 -20.64
C ASN A 422 40.98 -7.48 -20.06
N GLY A 423 40.23 -7.61 -18.94
CA GLY A 423 39.57 -6.50 -18.30
C GLY A 423 38.26 -6.03 -18.96
N LEU A 424 37.87 -6.64 -20.07
CA LEU A 424 36.62 -6.37 -20.79
C LEU A 424 35.59 -7.45 -20.45
N ARG A 425 34.35 -7.03 -20.33
CA ARG A 425 33.22 -7.93 -20.20
C ARG A 425 32.73 -8.34 -21.58
N SER A 426 32.59 -9.63 -21.79
CA SER A 426 31.91 -10.17 -22.94
C SER A 426 30.78 -11.11 -22.53
N THR A 427 29.65 -11.04 -23.23
CA THR A 427 28.64 -12.10 -23.16
C THR A 427 29.24 -13.35 -23.74
N ILE A 428 29.02 -14.47 -23.07
CA ILE A 428 29.32 -15.77 -23.66
C ILE A 428 28.00 -16.19 -24.35
N SER A 429 28.12 -16.57 -25.61
CA SER A 429 27.05 -17.30 -26.29
C SER A 429 27.11 -18.76 -25.83
N ASN A 430 26.55 -19.04 -24.64
CA ASN A 430 26.47 -20.42 -24.14
C ASN A 430 25.22 -21.05 -24.73
N ASN A 431 25.38 -22.20 -25.31
CA ASN A 431 24.28 -23.01 -25.83
C ASN A 431 23.75 -23.94 -24.77
N PHE A 432 23.39 -23.42 -23.56
CA PHE A 432 22.72 -24.25 -22.59
C PHE A 432 21.41 -24.77 -23.15
N SER A 433 21.17 -26.06 -23.02
CA SER A 433 19.97 -26.73 -23.49
C SER A 433 19.36 -27.61 -22.40
N ILE A 434 18.10 -27.94 -22.54
CA ILE A 434 17.34 -28.85 -21.70
C ILE A 434 17.03 -30.08 -22.55
N GLY A 435 17.41 -31.28 -22.10
CA GLY A 435 17.26 -32.54 -22.84
C GLY A 435 18.57 -33.08 -23.39
N SER A 436 18.57 -34.32 -23.92
CA SER A 436 19.77 -34.97 -24.46
C SER A 436 20.30 -34.21 -25.69
N HIS A 437 21.63 -34.08 -25.77
CA HIS A 437 22.35 -33.42 -26.90
C HIS A 437 22.10 -34.03 -28.29
N ASN A 438 21.29 -35.11 -28.39
CA ASN A 438 21.07 -35.84 -29.64
C ASN A 438 19.88 -35.34 -30.46
N ASP A 439 19.04 -34.47 -29.88
CA ASP A 439 17.93 -33.87 -30.64
C ASP A 439 18.34 -32.46 -31.09
N ASN A 440 18.65 -32.33 -32.39
CA ASN A 440 18.92 -31.03 -33.09
C ASN A 440 17.65 -30.14 -33.14
N ASP A 441 16.80 -30.17 -32.11
CA ASP A 441 15.62 -29.32 -32.03
C ASP A 441 15.99 -28.00 -31.37
N ASP A 442 16.03 -26.93 -32.16
CA ASP A 442 16.27 -25.54 -31.70
C ASP A 442 15.31 -25.11 -30.56
N SER A 443 14.24 -25.87 -30.32
CA SER A 443 13.28 -25.60 -29.26
C SER A 443 13.80 -25.87 -27.83
N ASN A 444 14.92 -26.57 -27.67
CA ASN A 444 15.47 -26.99 -26.38
C ASN A 444 16.56 -26.05 -25.84
N PHE A 445 17.01 -25.06 -26.62
CA PHE A 445 18.01 -24.10 -26.17
C PHE A 445 17.42 -23.04 -25.24
N ILE A 446 18.21 -22.67 -24.22
CA ILE A 446 17.93 -21.58 -23.28
C ILE A 446 18.35 -20.25 -23.92
N GLU A 447 17.44 -19.27 -23.94
CA GLU A 447 17.72 -17.93 -24.48
C GLU A 447 18.89 -17.26 -23.75
N ASN A 448 19.90 -16.84 -24.49
CA ASN A 448 21.05 -16.13 -23.97
C ASN A 448 20.82 -14.60 -23.98
N ILE A 449 20.85 -13.97 -22.82
CA ILE A 449 20.59 -12.54 -22.63
C ILE A 449 21.89 -11.75 -22.77
N ASN A 450 21.93 -10.79 -23.68
CA ASN A 450 23.10 -9.94 -23.88
C ASN A 450 23.31 -8.92 -22.75
N LEU A 451 24.53 -8.37 -22.62
CA LEU A 451 24.90 -7.41 -21.56
C LEU A 451 24.06 -6.12 -21.53
N HIS A 452 23.46 -5.74 -22.67
CA HIS A 452 22.67 -4.53 -22.79
C HIS A 452 21.16 -4.76 -22.54
N SER A 453 20.80 -6.00 -22.24
CA SER A 453 19.44 -6.42 -21.93
C SER A 453 19.29 -6.82 -20.47
N TYR A 454 18.17 -7.42 -20.13
CA TYR A 454 17.90 -7.96 -18.80
C TYR A 454 16.98 -9.17 -18.90
N THR A 455 17.07 -10.08 -17.93
CA THR A 455 16.06 -11.12 -17.70
C THR A 455 15.15 -10.73 -16.54
N PRO A 456 13.85 -10.97 -16.64
CA PRO A 456 12.95 -10.75 -15.51
C PRO A 456 13.16 -11.84 -14.45
N TYR A 457 13.44 -11.43 -13.21
CA TYR A 457 13.49 -12.32 -12.06
C TYR A 457 12.64 -11.74 -10.95
N LEU A 458 11.69 -12.52 -10.44
CA LEU A 458 10.71 -12.10 -9.42
C LEU A 458 10.02 -10.76 -9.77
N GLY A 459 9.72 -10.54 -11.06
CA GLY A 459 9.06 -9.34 -11.55
C GLY A 459 9.94 -8.11 -11.70
N LEU A 460 11.24 -8.21 -11.47
CA LEU A 460 12.22 -7.12 -11.64
C LEU A 460 13.32 -7.49 -12.64
N PRO A 461 13.96 -6.49 -13.28
CA PRO A 461 15.05 -6.75 -14.19
C PRO A 461 16.31 -7.17 -13.45
N LEU A 462 16.82 -8.37 -13.73
CA LEU A 462 18.16 -8.80 -13.40
C LEU A 462 19.08 -8.45 -14.58
N ALA A 463 20.09 -7.63 -14.34
CA ALA A 463 20.94 -7.08 -15.39
C ALA A 463 22.37 -6.81 -14.89
N THR A 464 23.33 -6.93 -15.77
CA THR A 464 24.75 -6.65 -15.48
C THR A 464 25.05 -5.15 -15.39
N HIS A 465 24.24 -4.32 -16.06
CA HIS A 465 24.40 -2.87 -16.07
C HIS A 465 23.28 -2.15 -15.29
N VAL A 466 23.66 -1.25 -14.42
CA VAL A 466 22.73 -0.40 -13.65
C VAL A 466 21.83 0.46 -14.53
N ASN A 467 22.30 0.82 -15.73
CA ASN A 467 21.52 1.62 -16.67
C ASN A 467 20.31 0.88 -17.21
N ASN A 468 20.36 -0.45 -17.38
CA ASN A 468 19.22 -1.26 -17.80
C ASN A 468 18.13 -1.25 -16.73
N LYS A 469 18.52 -1.35 -15.44
CA LYS A 469 17.58 -1.22 -14.30
C LYS A 469 16.96 0.17 -14.24
N LYS A 470 17.76 1.24 -14.45
CA LYS A 470 17.26 2.62 -14.51
C LYS A 470 16.28 2.83 -15.66
N ARG A 471 16.55 2.21 -16.83
CA ARG A 471 15.65 2.28 -18.00
C ARG A 471 14.30 1.65 -17.70
N HIS A 472 14.27 0.49 -17.01
CA HIS A 472 13.04 -0.18 -16.61
C HIS A 472 12.21 0.70 -15.65
N VAL A 473 12.84 1.27 -14.62
CA VAL A 473 12.19 2.22 -13.71
C VAL A 473 11.64 3.43 -14.49
N PHE A 474 12.41 3.95 -15.46
CA PHE A 474 11.96 5.09 -16.27
C PHE A 474 10.74 4.79 -17.13
N GLN A 475 10.65 3.60 -17.72
CA GLN A 475 9.45 3.18 -18.46
C GLN A 475 8.21 3.14 -17.55
N LYS A 476 8.34 2.62 -16.33
CA LYS A 476 7.23 2.68 -15.35
C LYS A 476 6.85 4.10 -14.95
N ILE A 477 7.81 5.02 -14.84
CA ILE A 477 7.53 6.44 -14.60
C ILE A 477 6.68 7.03 -15.74
N ILE A 478 6.97 6.68 -16.99
CA ILE A 478 6.18 7.14 -18.15
C ILE A 478 4.73 6.63 -18.05
N THR A 479 4.54 5.35 -17.77
CA THR A 479 3.20 4.77 -17.57
C THR A 479 2.45 5.46 -16.44
N MET A 480 3.11 5.71 -15.30
CA MET A 480 2.51 6.41 -14.17
C MET A 480 2.10 7.85 -14.52
N ARG A 481 2.88 8.57 -15.33
CA ARG A 481 2.49 9.92 -15.80
C ARG A 481 1.21 9.87 -16.63
N SER A 482 1.05 8.84 -17.47
CA SER A 482 -0.20 8.61 -18.20
C SER A 482 -1.37 8.35 -17.25
N ASP A 483 -1.19 7.45 -16.27
CA ASP A 483 -2.22 7.17 -15.27
C ASP A 483 -2.62 8.43 -14.47
N ILE A 484 -1.64 9.24 -14.04
CA ILE A 484 -1.89 10.49 -13.32
C ILE A 484 -2.70 11.46 -14.19
N ASN A 485 -2.40 11.56 -15.50
CA ASN A 485 -3.17 12.40 -16.42
C ASN A 485 -4.62 11.92 -16.52
N LYS A 486 -4.85 10.61 -16.72
CA LYS A 486 -6.20 10.04 -16.77
C LYS A 486 -6.99 10.35 -15.49
N ILE A 487 -6.39 10.12 -14.31
CA ILE A 487 -7.00 10.39 -13.02
C ILE A 487 -7.29 11.89 -12.84
N SER A 488 -6.34 12.75 -13.18
CA SER A 488 -6.47 14.20 -12.98
C SER A 488 -7.49 14.84 -13.92
N SER A 489 -7.66 14.32 -15.11
CA SER A 489 -8.67 14.76 -16.08
C SER A 489 -10.06 14.15 -15.85
N SER A 490 -10.15 13.13 -15.01
CA SER A 490 -11.42 12.46 -14.72
C SER A 490 -12.41 13.34 -13.94
N SER A 491 -13.65 12.88 -13.84
CA SER A 491 -14.73 13.53 -13.08
C SER A 491 -14.61 13.39 -11.56
N LEU A 492 -13.52 12.80 -11.05
CA LEU A 492 -13.24 12.68 -9.62
C LEU A 492 -13.06 14.06 -8.97
N LYS A 493 -13.47 14.19 -7.69
CA LYS A 493 -13.17 15.36 -6.87
C LYS A 493 -11.66 15.51 -6.68
N THR A 494 -11.19 16.72 -6.47
CA THR A 494 -9.77 17.01 -6.16
C THR A 494 -9.24 16.13 -5.02
N THR A 495 -10.01 15.97 -3.94
CA THR A 495 -9.64 15.09 -2.81
C THR A 495 -9.58 13.62 -3.17
N GLN A 496 -10.43 13.15 -4.08
CA GLN A 496 -10.42 11.79 -4.61
C GLN A 496 -9.23 11.56 -5.55
N VAL A 497 -8.89 12.55 -6.38
CA VAL A 497 -7.66 12.53 -7.21
C VAL A 497 -6.42 12.41 -6.34
N ILE A 498 -6.31 13.22 -5.29
CA ILE A 498 -5.20 13.16 -4.33
C ILE A 498 -5.12 11.79 -3.66
N ASP A 499 -6.25 11.25 -3.21
CA ASP A 499 -6.34 9.92 -2.60
C ASP A 499 -5.96 8.80 -3.58
N ALA A 500 -6.42 8.89 -4.83
CA ALA A 500 -6.09 7.93 -5.88
C ALA A 500 -4.58 7.90 -6.16
N ILE A 501 -3.96 9.07 -6.34
CA ILE A 501 -2.51 9.17 -6.55
C ILE A 501 -1.76 8.58 -5.36
N LYS A 502 -2.16 8.92 -4.14
CA LYS A 502 -1.49 8.47 -2.92
C LYS A 502 -1.61 6.96 -2.70
N ARG A 503 -2.79 6.37 -2.86
CA ARG A 503 -3.06 4.97 -2.50
C ARG A 503 -2.79 3.98 -3.62
N PHE A 504 -2.94 4.40 -4.87
CA PHE A 504 -2.90 3.47 -6.00
C PHE A 504 -1.78 3.74 -6.99
N ILE A 505 -1.33 4.99 -7.13
CA ILE A 505 -0.29 5.31 -8.11
C ILE A 505 1.11 5.28 -7.49
N ILE A 506 1.36 6.06 -6.44
CA ILE A 506 2.69 6.12 -5.81
C ILE A 506 3.19 4.72 -5.39
N PRO A 507 2.37 3.84 -4.78
CA PRO A 507 2.84 2.52 -4.38
C PRO A 507 3.19 1.57 -5.52
N LYS A 508 2.76 1.83 -6.76
CA LYS A 508 3.14 1.02 -7.93
C LYS A 508 4.66 0.97 -8.15
N LEU A 509 5.39 1.99 -7.70
CA LEU A 509 6.86 2.03 -7.80
C LEU A 509 7.59 1.42 -6.61
N ASP A 510 6.94 1.14 -5.49
CA ASP A 510 7.62 0.75 -4.26
C ASP A 510 8.55 -0.45 -4.43
N TYR A 511 8.06 -1.49 -5.10
CA TYR A 511 8.82 -2.72 -5.31
C TYR A 511 10.04 -2.48 -6.21
N GLU A 512 9.86 -1.68 -7.26
CA GLU A 512 10.96 -1.25 -8.14
C GLU A 512 11.99 -0.42 -7.39
N LEU A 513 11.51 0.59 -6.68
CA LEU A 513 12.35 1.53 -5.96
C LEU A 513 13.06 0.89 -4.77
N LEU A 514 12.51 -0.18 -4.19
CA LEU A 514 13.15 -0.92 -3.11
C LEU A 514 14.47 -1.54 -3.59
N ILE A 515 14.46 -2.21 -4.72
CA ILE A 515 15.60 -3.00 -5.22
C ILE A 515 16.43 -2.19 -6.22
N ASN A 516 15.83 -1.67 -7.27
CA ASN A 516 16.55 -1.08 -8.39
C ASN A 516 17.11 0.32 -8.10
N ALA A 517 18.23 0.65 -8.73
CA ALA A 517 18.67 2.02 -8.84
C ALA A 517 17.69 2.81 -9.73
N ALA A 518 17.38 4.04 -9.33
CA ALA A 518 16.46 4.90 -10.07
C ALA A 518 17.15 6.14 -10.64
N PRO A 519 16.67 6.67 -11.78
CA PRO A 519 17.15 7.95 -12.30
C PRO A 519 16.58 9.09 -11.45
N ILE A 520 17.36 9.59 -10.48
CA ILE A 520 16.92 10.54 -9.45
C ILE A 520 16.23 11.77 -10.02
N ASN A 521 16.80 12.36 -11.09
CA ASN A 521 16.19 13.53 -11.73
C ASN A 521 14.76 13.22 -12.23
N LYS A 522 14.53 12.00 -12.75
CA LYS A 522 13.20 11.59 -13.22
C LYS A 522 12.21 11.35 -12.08
N LEU A 523 12.66 10.95 -10.89
CA LEU A 523 11.82 10.88 -9.70
C LEU A 523 11.41 12.30 -9.25
N LYS A 524 12.35 13.24 -9.20
CA LYS A 524 12.07 14.65 -8.88
C LYS A 524 11.13 15.31 -9.91
N GLU A 525 11.32 15.03 -11.21
CA GLU A 525 10.42 15.45 -12.27
C GLU A 525 9.00 14.86 -12.09
N LEU A 526 8.88 13.61 -11.68
CA LEU A 526 7.59 12.98 -11.41
C LEU A 526 6.89 13.61 -10.20
N ASP A 527 7.63 13.93 -9.12
CA ASP A 527 7.11 14.68 -7.99
C ASP A 527 6.58 16.05 -8.41
N ALA A 528 7.34 16.78 -9.22
CA ALA A 528 6.92 18.07 -9.78
C ALA A 528 5.67 17.92 -10.66
N PHE A 529 5.59 16.87 -11.46
CA PHE A 529 4.44 16.57 -12.32
C PHE A 529 3.17 16.29 -11.50
N ILE A 530 3.27 15.49 -10.42
CA ILE A 530 2.15 15.22 -9.49
C ILE A 530 1.66 16.54 -8.88
N ARG A 531 2.57 17.36 -8.33
CA ARG A 531 2.22 18.66 -7.75
C ARG A 531 1.54 19.59 -8.77
N LYS A 532 2.05 19.65 -10.00
CA LYS A 532 1.47 20.43 -11.09
C LYS A 532 0.06 19.95 -11.46
N SER A 533 -0.15 18.64 -11.54
CA SER A 533 -1.45 18.04 -11.85
C SER A 533 -2.49 18.37 -10.78
N ILE A 534 -2.13 18.26 -9.49
CA ILE A 534 -3.00 18.60 -8.36
C ILE A 534 -3.27 20.12 -8.35
N SER A 535 -2.23 20.95 -8.54
CA SER A 535 -2.36 22.43 -8.60
C SER A 535 -3.32 22.86 -9.70
N LYS A 536 -3.25 22.23 -10.88
CA LYS A 536 -4.19 22.48 -11.98
C LYS A 536 -5.62 22.13 -11.60
N LYS A 537 -5.83 21.00 -10.90
CA LYS A 537 -7.16 20.57 -10.44
C LYS A 537 -7.75 21.52 -9.39
N ILE A 538 -6.91 22.08 -8.52
CA ILE A 538 -7.28 23.12 -7.53
C ILE A 538 -7.59 24.48 -8.22
N GLY A 539 -7.04 24.71 -9.41
CA GLY A 539 -7.10 26.00 -10.11
C GLY A 539 -6.16 27.04 -9.51
N SER A 540 -4.96 26.63 -9.11
CA SER A 540 -3.94 27.54 -8.55
C SER A 540 -2.53 27.15 -9.02
N HIS A 541 -1.65 28.15 -9.09
CA HIS A 541 -0.25 28.00 -9.47
C HIS A 541 0.67 28.49 -8.35
N GLY A 542 1.93 28.02 -8.34
CA GLY A 542 2.94 28.47 -7.38
C GLY A 542 2.63 28.09 -5.94
N LEU A 543 2.00 26.94 -5.71
CA LEU A 543 1.72 26.43 -4.38
C LEU A 543 3.02 25.99 -3.70
N PRO A 544 3.17 26.19 -2.37
CA PRO A 544 4.36 25.76 -1.63
C PRO A 544 4.57 24.25 -1.74
N ILE A 545 5.80 23.83 -1.99
CA ILE A 545 6.13 22.39 -2.13
C ILE A 545 5.80 21.63 -0.85
N ASP A 546 6.18 22.20 0.28
CA ASP A 546 6.04 21.57 1.59
C ASP A 546 4.60 21.34 2.01
N TRP A 547 3.67 22.15 1.49
CA TRP A 547 2.24 21.95 1.72
C TRP A 547 1.72 20.61 1.19
N PHE A 548 2.23 20.12 0.07
CA PHE A 548 1.82 18.82 -0.46
C PHE A 548 2.20 17.68 0.46
N TYR A 549 3.33 17.80 1.18
CA TYR A 549 3.93 16.74 1.98
C TYR A 549 3.62 16.85 3.47
N SER A 550 3.28 18.05 3.96
CA SER A 550 2.85 18.30 5.34
C SER A 550 1.61 17.47 5.71
N THR A 551 1.45 17.17 7.00
CA THR A 551 0.35 16.33 7.46
C THR A 551 -1.01 17.00 7.29
N LYS A 552 -2.09 16.20 7.22
CA LYS A 552 -3.46 16.73 7.20
C LYS A 552 -3.81 17.51 8.48
N LYS A 553 -3.23 17.12 9.62
CA LYS A 553 -3.42 17.82 10.89
C LYS A 553 -2.93 19.27 10.81
N ASP A 554 -1.84 19.47 10.10
CA ASP A 554 -1.22 20.78 9.90
C ASP A 554 -1.77 21.51 8.67
N GLY A 555 -2.86 21.03 8.09
CA GLY A 555 -3.51 21.64 6.93
C GLY A 555 -2.92 21.25 5.57
N GLY A 556 -1.96 20.33 5.51
CA GLY A 556 -1.35 19.81 4.29
C GLY A 556 -2.13 18.67 3.65
N LEU A 557 -1.61 18.13 2.56
CA LEU A 557 -2.24 17.01 1.82
C LEU A 557 -1.78 15.63 2.28
N ASN A 558 -0.67 15.57 3.03
CA ASN A 558 -0.03 14.32 3.44
C ASN A 558 0.27 13.41 2.24
N LEU A 559 0.69 13.98 1.12
CA LEU A 559 1.33 13.26 0.03
C LEU A 559 2.71 12.77 0.49
N GLN A 560 3.29 11.86 -0.27
CA GLN A 560 4.66 11.42 -0.07
C GLN A 560 5.45 11.76 -1.33
N SER A 561 6.60 12.40 -1.18
CA SER A 561 7.54 12.59 -2.28
C SER A 561 8.08 11.22 -2.71
N ILE A 562 8.07 10.96 -4.01
CA ILE A 562 8.60 9.72 -4.57
C ILE A 562 10.12 9.66 -4.37
N PHE A 563 10.79 10.80 -4.46
CA PHE A 563 12.22 10.89 -4.20
C PHE A 563 12.57 10.56 -2.74
N GLU A 564 11.88 11.15 -1.77
CA GLU A 564 12.06 10.83 -0.35
C GLU A 564 11.70 9.37 -0.04
N ARG A 565 10.62 8.88 -0.65
CA ARG A 565 10.18 7.50 -0.52
C ARG A 565 11.22 6.52 -1.07
N TYR A 566 11.85 6.82 -2.22
CA TYR A 566 12.96 6.05 -2.77
C TYR A 566 14.11 5.92 -1.77
N ASN A 567 14.55 7.04 -1.22
CA ASN A 567 15.64 7.05 -0.25
C ASN A 567 15.28 6.28 1.04
N ALA A 568 14.09 6.49 1.57
CA ALA A 568 13.61 5.76 2.75
C ALA A 568 13.50 4.23 2.50
N LEU A 569 13.12 3.81 1.29
CA LEU A 569 13.09 2.41 0.89
C LEU A 569 14.49 1.80 0.84
N LYS A 570 15.53 2.54 0.40
CA LYS A 570 16.93 2.05 0.43
C LYS A 570 17.41 1.81 1.86
N ILE A 571 17.15 2.74 2.76
CA ILE A 571 17.49 2.58 4.18
C ILE A 571 16.74 1.38 4.79
N ARG A 572 15.45 1.25 4.50
CA ARG A 572 14.64 0.12 4.96
C ARG A 572 15.18 -1.22 4.45
N LEU A 573 15.58 -1.28 3.18
CA LEU A 573 16.14 -2.49 2.60
C LEU A 573 17.41 -2.90 3.34
N TYR A 574 18.35 -1.98 3.51
CA TYR A 574 19.61 -2.23 4.20
C TYR A 574 19.41 -2.73 5.65
N VAL A 575 18.58 -2.01 6.42
CA VAL A 575 18.23 -2.43 7.77
C VAL A 575 17.61 -3.82 7.77
N GLY A 576 16.69 -4.10 6.83
CA GLY A 576 16.04 -5.42 6.72
C GLY A 576 16.99 -6.56 6.38
N LEU A 577 17.97 -6.32 5.52
CA LEU A 577 18.99 -7.32 5.16
C LEU A 577 19.94 -7.61 6.33
N ARG A 578 20.35 -6.58 7.08
CA ARG A 578 21.16 -6.74 8.30
C ARG A 578 20.41 -7.45 9.43
N GLU A 579 19.08 -7.33 9.48
CA GLU A 579 18.19 -8.04 10.41
C GLU A 579 17.67 -9.38 9.87
N SER A 580 18.09 -9.81 8.68
CA SER A 580 17.60 -11.06 8.08
C SER A 580 17.84 -12.24 9.01
N LYS A 581 16.91 -13.17 9.06
CA LYS A 581 17.07 -14.44 9.77
C LYS A 581 18.01 -15.41 9.04
N ASP A 582 18.17 -15.21 7.73
CA ASP A 582 19.12 -15.96 6.91
C ASP A 582 20.54 -15.46 7.18
N GLU A 583 21.33 -16.30 7.82
CA GLU A 583 22.71 -15.93 8.20
C GLU A 583 23.59 -15.69 6.97
N ARG A 584 23.35 -16.35 5.87
CA ARG A 584 24.08 -16.15 4.62
C ARG A 584 23.85 -14.75 4.08
N ILE A 585 22.59 -14.25 4.12
CA ILE A 585 22.26 -12.88 3.71
C ILE A 585 22.98 -11.87 4.63
N ARG A 586 22.98 -12.09 5.96
CA ARG A 586 23.70 -11.20 6.87
C ARG A 586 25.20 -11.19 6.61
N ARG A 587 25.83 -12.37 6.49
CA ARG A 587 27.27 -12.49 6.17
C ARG A 587 27.59 -11.83 4.83
N MET A 588 26.79 -12.07 3.81
CA MET A 588 26.91 -11.45 2.50
C MET A 588 26.98 -9.92 2.58
N ILE A 589 26.00 -9.30 3.26
CA ILE A 589 25.98 -7.84 3.38
C ILE A 589 27.19 -7.34 4.19
N ILE A 590 27.59 -8.02 5.25
CA ILE A 590 28.77 -7.64 6.05
C ILE A 590 30.03 -7.73 5.19
N SER A 591 30.21 -8.80 4.44
CA SER A 591 31.38 -8.97 3.56
C SER A 591 31.39 -7.95 2.43
N SER A 592 30.23 -7.67 1.83
CA SER A 592 30.10 -6.62 0.80
C SER A 592 30.37 -5.22 1.39
N ASP A 593 29.94 -4.95 2.61
CA ASP A 593 30.21 -3.69 3.32
C ASP A 593 31.69 -3.54 3.59
N ASN A 594 32.35 -4.58 4.12
CA ASN A 594 33.79 -4.59 4.44
C ASN A 594 34.63 -4.41 3.17
N ASP A 595 34.29 -5.10 2.08
CA ASP A 595 34.97 -4.99 0.80
C ASP A 595 34.82 -3.56 0.22
N GLU A 596 33.66 -2.93 0.35
CA GLU A 596 33.46 -1.55 -0.07
C GLU A 596 34.20 -0.55 0.82
N MET A 597 34.29 -0.80 2.13
CA MET A 597 34.99 0.05 3.09
C MET A 597 36.51 -0.02 2.90
N THR A 598 37.08 -1.20 2.74
CA THR A 598 38.49 -1.40 2.43
C THR A 598 38.89 -0.69 1.14
N PHE A 599 38.00 -0.69 0.16
CA PHE A 599 38.25 -0.03 -1.14
C PHE A 599 38.25 1.50 -1.05
N ARG A 600 37.65 2.10 -0.01
CA ARG A 600 37.50 3.55 0.14
C ARG A 600 38.53 4.21 1.02
N ASP A 601 39.44 3.45 1.65
CA ASP A 601 40.40 3.97 2.65
C ASP A 601 39.76 4.78 3.80
N ALA A 602 38.51 4.51 4.14
CA ALA A 602 37.79 5.34 5.06
C ALA A 602 36.90 4.54 6.00
N VAL A 603 37.40 4.12 7.13
CA VAL A 603 36.68 4.17 8.40
C VAL A 603 37.68 3.99 9.57
N GLN A 604 37.97 5.06 10.24
CA GLN A 604 38.84 5.04 11.44
C GLN A 604 38.07 4.83 12.75
N ASP A 605 36.75 4.82 12.74
CA ASP A 605 35.96 4.68 13.98
C ASP A 605 34.73 3.75 13.80
N PRO A 606 34.74 2.58 14.47
CA PRO A 606 33.56 1.69 14.49
C PRO A 606 32.34 2.31 15.18
N ASN A 607 32.47 3.39 15.92
CA ASN A 607 31.38 4.12 16.59
C ASN A 607 30.91 5.33 15.80
N SER A 608 31.57 5.64 14.68
CA SER A 608 31.13 6.74 13.81
C SER A 608 29.77 6.46 13.19
N PRO A 609 28.86 7.42 13.14
CA PRO A 609 27.68 7.28 12.29
C PRO A 609 28.15 7.06 10.85
N PHE A 610 27.47 6.21 10.08
CA PHE A 610 27.78 5.89 8.67
C PHE A 610 27.99 7.11 7.75
N LEU A 611 27.94 8.29 8.28
CA LEU A 611 28.06 9.59 7.63
C LEU A 611 29.47 10.17 7.58
N ASN A 612 30.42 9.63 8.33
CA ASN A 612 31.81 10.05 8.18
C ASN A 612 32.49 9.44 6.93
N VAL A 613 31.71 8.98 5.96
CA VAL A 613 32.23 8.72 4.61
C VAL A 613 32.49 10.11 3.98
N PRO A 614 33.73 10.51 3.71
CA PRO A 614 34.03 11.81 3.14
C PRO A 614 33.30 11.94 1.80
N THR A 615 32.32 12.81 1.75
CA THR A 615 31.78 13.28 0.47
C THR A 615 32.75 14.36 0.01
N ASN A 616 33.51 14.10 -1.05
CA ASN A 616 34.18 15.18 -1.74
C ASN A 616 33.13 16.20 -2.20
N GLU A 617 33.46 17.50 -2.14
CA GLU A 617 32.60 18.65 -2.46
C GLU A 617 31.84 18.52 -3.81
N SER A 618 32.22 17.58 -4.67
CA SER A 618 31.54 17.30 -5.94
C SER A 618 30.38 16.32 -5.88
N GLY A 619 30.03 15.78 -4.70
CA GLY A 619 28.88 14.84 -4.56
C GLY A 619 29.01 13.53 -5.34
N CYS A 620 30.15 13.28 -5.94
CA CYS A 620 30.47 12.07 -6.67
C CYS A 620 31.25 11.14 -5.71
N ILE A 621 30.58 10.10 -5.28
CA ILE A 621 31.29 8.90 -4.84
C ILE A 621 32.01 8.41 -6.10
N HIS A 622 33.32 8.65 -6.20
CA HIS A 622 34.14 8.17 -7.29
C HIS A 622 34.31 6.65 -7.16
N GLY A 623 33.25 5.90 -7.42
CA GLY A 623 33.42 4.56 -7.92
C GLY A 623 34.07 4.69 -9.29
N ARG A 624 35.24 4.09 -9.48
CA ARG A 624 35.88 4.07 -10.78
C ARG A 624 34.87 3.81 -11.88
N ARG A 625 34.94 4.51 -12.99
CA ARG A 625 34.04 4.46 -14.17
C ARG A 625 33.75 3.06 -14.73
N HIS A 626 34.33 2.00 -14.17
CA HIS A 626 34.29 0.63 -14.68
C HIS A 626 33.26 -0.29 -14.04
N CYS A 627 32.65 0.03 -12.90
CA CYS A 627 31.59 -0.78 -12.33
C CYS A 627 30.25 -0.14 -12.62
N GLY A 628 29.54 -0.59 -13.63
CA GLY A 628 28.18 -0.16 -13.97
C GLY A 628 27.13 -0.55 -12.92
N THR A 629 27.55 -1.05 -11.74
CA THR A 629 26.74 -1.46 -10.60
C THR A 629 27.09 -0.64 -9.36
N SER A 630 26.14 -0.46 -8.48
CA SER A 630 26.30 0.19 -7.19
C SER A 630 25.70 -0.74 -6.13
N ASN A 631 26.51 -1.14 -5.16
CA ASN A 631 26.04 -2.06 -4.11
C ASN A 631 25.00 -1.43 -3.17
N THR A 632 24.45 -2.27 -2.29
CA THR A 632 23.37 -1.87 -1.38
C THR A 632 23.83 -0.82 -0.37
N LEU A 633 25.05 -0.92 0.15
CA LEU A 633 25.63 0.05 1.08
C LEU A 633 25.72 1.44 0.44
N ASN A 634 26.29 1.54 -0.76
CA ASN A 634 26.44 2.80 -1.47
C ASN A 634 25.11 3.51 -1.72
N ARG A 635 24.09 2.75 -2.08
CA ARG A 635 22.73 3.29 -2.27
C ARG A 635 22.14 3.81 -0.98
N THR A 636 22.42 3.11 0.14
CA THR A 636 21.94 3.49 1.47
C THR A 636 22.64 4.74 2.01
N VAL A 637 23.98 4.80 1.90
CA VAL A 637 24.77 5.98 2.30
C VAL A 637 24.30 7.21 1.54
N LYS A 638 24.12 7.10 0.23
CA LYS A 638 23.58 8.19 -0.58
C LYS A 638 22.16 8.60 -0.14
N ALA A 639 21.30 7.64 0.18
CA ALA A 639 19.95 7.92 0.64
C ALA A 639 19.94 8.63 2.00
N LEU A 640 20.81 8.25 2.92
CA LEU A 640 20.98 8.92 4.21
C LEU A 640 21.46 10.37 4.03
N HIS A 641 22.47 10.57 3.17
CA HIS A 641 22.97 11.90 2.84
C HIS A 641 21.89 12.78 2.21
N ASP A 642 21.19 12.28 1.19
CA ASP A 642 20.14 13.02 0.45
C ASP A 642 18.95 13.43 1.35
N MET A 643 18.80 12.82 2.52
CA MET A 643 17.72 13.08 3.47
C MET A 643 18.19 13.64 4.81
N HIS A 644 19.47 13.95 4.96
CA HIS A 644 20.07 14.47 6.18
C HIS A 644 19.84 13.59 7.41
N PHE A 645 20.11 12.27 7.25
CA PHE A 645 20.06 11.30 8.34
C PHE A 645 21.40 10.59 8.53
N GLY A 646 21.69 10.23 9.78
CA GLY A 646 22.69 9.28 10.18
C GLY A 646 22.05 7.96 10.61
N LEU A 647 22.75 6.86 10.35
CA LEU A 647 22.36 5.53 10.82
C LEU A 647 23.52 4.93 11.59
N THR A 648 23.31 4.63 12.87
CA THR A 648 24.30 3.95 13.72
C THR A 648 23.84 2.54 14.01
N PHE A 649 24.80 1.60 14.10
CA PHE A 649 24.55 0.21 14.46
C PHE A 649 25.48 -0.17 15.63
N LYS A 650 24.89 -0.44 16.78
CA LYS A 650 25.60 -0.89 17.97
C LYS A 650 24.75 -1.88 18.75
N ASP A 651 25.37 -2.92 19.29
CA ASP A 651 24.72 -3.96 20.10
C ASP A 651 23.50 -4.60 19.39
N ASN A 652 23.63 -4.85 18.06
CA ASN A 652 22.57 -5.35 17.20
C ASN A 652 21.32 -4.43 17.09
N VAL A 653 21.46 -3.15 17.41
CA VAL A 653 20.37 -2.17 17.35
C VAL A 653 20.74 -1.05 16.38
N PHE A 654 19.83 -0.77 15.45
CA PHE A 654 19.92 0.42 14.61
C PHE A 654 19.30 1.64 15.28
N LYS A 655 19.99 2.76 15.19
CA LYS A 655 19.48 4.07 15.63
C LYS A 655 19.59 5.07 14.47
N LEU A 656 18.48 5.71 14.14
CA LEU A 656 18.42 6.78 13.17
C LEU A 656 18.63 8.12 13.88
N VAL A 657 19.45 8.97 13.29
CA VAL A 657 19.81 10.28 13.83
C VAL A 657 19.54 11.35 12.79
N PRO A 658 18.68 12.33 13.04
CA PRO A 658 18.55 13.49 12.16
C PRO A 658 19.77 14.40 12.23
N LEU A 659 20.16 14.96 11.11
CA LEU A 659 21.34 15.83 10.98
C LEU A 659 20.92 17.23 10.51
N ASP A 660 21.75 18.21 10.84
CA ASP A 660 21.62 19.54 10.26
C ASP A 660 21.88 19.52 8.75
N SER A 661 21.05 20.23 7.98
CA SER A 661 21.14 20.26 6.53
C SER A 661 22.36 21.02 6.00
N LEU A 662 22.98 21.88 6.82
CA LEU A 662 24.11 22.73 6.41
C LEU A 662 25.45 22.07 6.72
N ASN A 663 25.62 21.51 7.90
CA ASN A 663 26.91 21.00 8.38
C ASN A 663 26.89 19.50 8.75
N HIS A 664 25.78 18.81 8.52
CA HIS A 664 25.56 17.40 8.89
C HIS A 664 25.84 17.08 10.37
N SER A 665 25.75 18.09 11.26
CA SER A 665 25.85 17.88 12.70
C SER A 665 24.58 17.26 13.27
N ILE A 666 24.69 16.55 14.40
CA ILE A 666 23.54 15.93 15.06
C ILE A 666 22.64 17.03 15.66
N VAL A 667 21.38 17.06 15.22
CA VAL A 667 20.36 17.95 15.77
C VAL A 667 19.69 17.29 16.98
N ASN A 668 19.73 17.97 18.14
CA ASN A 668 18.97 17.61 19.35
C ASN A 668 19.26 16.25 19.97
N GLN A 669 20.37 15.58 19.70
CA GLN A 669 20.79 14.28 20.26
C GLN A 669 19.70 13.17 20.28
N GLU A 670 18.55 13.36 19.63
CA GLU A 670 17.49 12.36 19.55
C GLU A 670 17.89 11.21 18.64
N ARG A 671 18.30 10.10 19.25
CA ARG A 671 18.58 8.85 18.56
C ARG A 671 17.37 7.94 18.66
N VAL A 672 16.69 7.69 17.55
CA VAL A 672 15.49 6.84 17.53
C VAL A 672 15.84 5.42 17.11
N ILE A 673 15.47 4.44 17.94
CA ILE A 673 15.65 3.02 17.62
C ILE A 673 14.77 2.66 16.43
N VAL A 674 15.38 2.08 15.40
CA VAL A 674 14.70 1.66 14.18
C VAL A 674 14.99 0.20 13.85
N ASN A 675 14.06 -0.41 13.14
CA ASN A 675 14.16 -1.73 12.55
C ASN A 675 13.43 -1.76 11.20
N SER A 676 13.53 -2.85 10.46
CA SER A 676 12.91 -3.00 9.14
C SER A 676 11.40 -2.73 9.09
N LYS A 677 10.69 -2.89 10.21
CA LYS A 677 9.23 -2.66 10.30
C LYS A 677 8.87 -1.20 10.56
N ASN A 678 9.68 -0.46 11.32
CA ASN A 678 9.34 0.89 11.77
C ASN A 678 10.14 2.01 11.07
N VAL A 679 11.30 1.73 10.47
CA VAL A 679 12.22 2.74 9.91
C VAL A 679 11.53 3.67 8.91
N MET A 680 10.70 3.14 8.00
CA MET A 680 9.92 3.96 7.06
C MET A 680 9.00 4.94 7.78
N LYS A 681 8.30 4.48 8.82
CA LYS A 681 7.38 5.31 9.60
C LYS A 681 8.13 6.42 10.34
N VAL A 682 9.28 6.09 10.90
CA VAL A 682 10.14 7.05 11.62
C VAL A 682 10.66 8.13 10.66
N ILE A 683 11.26 7.72 9.53
CA ILE A 683 11.75 8.66 8.51
C ILE A 683 10.63 9.58 8.03
N MET A 684 9.47 9.02 7.64
CA MET A 684 8.35 9.81 7.14
C MET A 684 7.81 10.80 8.19
N LYS A 685 7.85 10.45 9.48
CA LYS A 685 7.46 11.36 10.55
C LYS A 685 8.43 12.54 10.66
N PHE A 686 9.73 12.32 10.58
CA PHE A 686 10.71 13.40 10.58
C PHE A 686 10.57 14.31 9.36
N LEU A 687 10.45 13.75 8.17
CA LEU A 687 10.25 14.52 6.94
C LEU A 687 8.97 15.37 6.99
N GLN A 688 7.89 14.83 7.51
CA GLN A 688 6.64 15.58 7.70
C GLN A 688 6.81 16.73 8.69
N SER A 689 7.55 16.54 9.79
CA SER A 689 7.86 17.61 10.74
C SER A 689 8.71 18.70 10.08
N TRP A 690 9.71 18.33 9.31
CA TRP A 690 10.54 19.25 8.56
C TRP A 690 9.73 20.03 7.51
N HIS A 691 8.87 19.38 6.74
CA HIS A 691 8.01 20.06 5.77
C HIS A 691 7.06 21.08 6.41
N ILE A 692 6.47 20.77 7.58
CA ILE A 692 5.60 21.74 8.23
C ILE A 692 6.39 22.93 8.79
N GLU A 693 7.57 22.72 9.34
CA GLU A 693 8.43 23.80 9.83
C GLU A 693 8.87 24.70 8.68
N THR A 694 9.30 24.13 7.55
CA THR A 694 9.63 24.88 6.34
C THR A 694 8.42 25.67 5.84
N LEU A 695 7.22 25.08 5.83
CA LEU A 695 5.99 25.75 5.42
C LEU A 695 5.63 26.90 6.36
N LEU A 696 5.77 26.75 7.67
CA LEU A 696 5.48 27.78 8.67
C LEU A 696 6.43 28.99 8.58
N ASN A 697 7.67 28.77 8.16
CA ASN A 697 8.67 29.80 7.98
C ASN A 697 8.50 30.64 6.70
N LEU A 698 7.59 30.26 5.80
CA LEU A 698 7.28 31.05 4.61
C LEU A 698 6.57 32.34 5.00
N TYR A 699 7.16 33.50 4.66
CA TYR A 699 6.74 34.84 5.07
C TYR A 699 5.25 35.14 4.83
N LEU A 700 4.73 34.89 3.63
CA LEU A 700 3.31 35.17 3.32
C LEU A 700 2.39 33.95 3.44
N LYS A 701 2.86 32.79 3.03
CA LYS A 701 2.04 31.59 2.91
C LYS A 701 2.02 30.74 4.19
N GLY A 702 3.03 30.88 5.05
CA GLY A 702 3.12 30.15 6.31
C GLY A 702 2.14 30.60 7.38
N HIS A 703 1.79 31.92 7.40
CA HIS A 703 0.97 32.53 8.44
C HIS A 703 -0.38 31.82 8.67
N SER A 704 -1.03 31.37 7.60
CA SER A 704 -2.31 30.65 7.68
C SER A 704 -2.18 29.30 8.36
N PHE A 705 -1.03 28.64 8.24
CA PHE A 705 -0.79 27.29 8.75
C PHE A 705 -0.46 27.28 10.25
N VAL A 706 0.02 28.39 10.82
CA VAL A 706 0.21 28.53 12.26
C VAL A 706 -1.10 28.28 13.00
N THR A 707 -2.21 28.85 12.50
CA THR A 707 -3.54 28.66 13.10
C THR A 707 -4.18 27.31 12.78
N LEU A 708 -3.73 26.62 11.73
CA LEU A 708 -4.25 25.30 11.32
C LEU A 708 -3.54 24.13 12.00
N ARG A 709 -2.35 24.37 12.54
CA ARG A 709 -1.50 23.36 13.18
C ARG A 709 -2.24 22.68 14.32
N ASN A 710 -2.15 21.33 14.35
CA ASN A 710 -2.77 20.50 15.38
C ASN A 710 -4.31 20.57 15.47
N SER A 711 -5.00 21.09 14.47
CA SER A 711 -6.47 21.09 14.40
C SER A 711 -7.02 20.13 13.34
N PRO A 712 -7.22 18.84 13.66
CA PRO A 712 -7.70 17.82 12.69
C PRO A 712 -9.05 18.15 12.08
N ILE A 713 -9.91 18.83 12.83
CA ILE A 713 -11.25 19.25 12.39
C ILE A 713 -11.15 20.26 11.24
N SER A 714 -10.16 21.15 11.28
CA SER A 714 -9.94 22.15 10.24
C SER A 714 -9.68 21.57 8.85
N SER A 715 -9.26 20.30 8.78
CA SER A 715 -8.90 19.63 7.52
C SER A 715 -9.82 18.48 7.15
N PHE A 716 -11.04 18.38 7.74
CA PHE A 716 -11.98 17.31 7.45
C PHE A 716 -12.36 17.20 5.96
N PHE A 717 -12.40 18.32 5.25
CA PHE A 717 -12.76 18.36 3.83
C PHE A 717 -11.67 17.75 2.91
N VAL A 718 -10.47 17.55 3.40
CA VAL A 718 -9.41 16.82 2.68
C VAL A 718 -9.68 15.30 2.63
N ASN A 719 -10.68 14.82 3.36
CA ASN A 719 -11.10 13.44 3.29
C ASN A 719 -11.81 13.15 1.93
N PRO A 720 -11.40 12.13 1.17
CA PRO A 720 -12.04 11.79 -0.11
C PRO A 720 -13.53 11.43 0.02
N LYS A 721 -13.96 11.00 1.21
CA LYS A 721 -15.36 10.70 1.55
C LYS A 721 -16.15 11.93 2.01
N ALA A 722 -15.53 13.10 2.10
CA ALA A 722 -16.24 14.32 2.51
C ALA A 722 -17.33 14.69 1.49
N LYS A 723 -18.51 15.05 2.01
CA LYS A 723 -19.66 15.44 1.18
C LYS A 723 -19.56 16.85 0.57
N ALA A 724 -18.47 17.59 0.87
CA ALA A 724 -18.27 18.93 0.33
C ALA A 724 -18.20 18.93 -1.20
N ALA A 725 -18.74 19.97 -1.82
CA ALA A 725 -18.60 20.18 -3.27
C ALA A 725 -17.14 20.46 -3.62
N ASP A 726 -16.72 20.08 -4.82
CA ASP A 726 -15.32 20.25 -5.25
C ASP A 726 -14.93 21.73 -5.37
N SER A 727 -15.86 22.58 -5.81
CA SER A 727 -15.67 24.04 -5.86
C SER A 727 -15.38 24.65 -4.49
N VAL A 728 -16.11 24.24 -3.46
CA VAL A 728 -15.90 24.68 -2.06
C VAL A 728 -14.56 24.17 -1.54
N THR A 729 -14.21 22.93 -1.81
CA THR A 729 -12.92 22.34 -1.43
C THR A 729 -11.75 23.09 -2.07
N ASN A 730 -11.84 23.37 -3.37
CA ASN A 730 -10.81 24.08 -4.11
C ASN A 730 -10.71 25.55 -3.68
N PHE A 731 -11.83 26.19 -3.36
CA PHE A 731 -11.84 27.53 -2.76
C PHE A 731 -11.10 27.52 -1.41
N ALA A 732 -11.41 26.56 -0.53
CA ALA A 732 -10.76 26.45 0.78
C ALA A 732 -9.24 26.23 0.66
N PHE A 733 -8.79 25.41 -0.29
CA PHE A 733 -7.35 25.23 -0.56
C PHE A 733 -6.71 26.55 -1.00
N ARG A 734 -7.32 27.26 -1.97
CA ARG A 734 -6.80 28.54 -2.46
C ARG A 734 -6.76 29.59 -1.36
N ALA A 735 -7.78 29.68 -0.53
CA ALA A 735 -7.85 30.62 0.58
C ALA A 735 -6.71 30.35 1.59
N ARG A 736 -6.50 29.10 2.00
CA ARG A 736 -5.44 28.72 2.96
C ARG A 736 -4.03 28.97 2.44
N LEU A 737 -3.85 28.84 1.15
CA LEU A 737 -2.55 29.01 0.48
C LEU A 737 -2.28 30.45 0.03
N GLY A 738 -3.14 31.41 0.40
CA GLY A 738 -2.99 32.78 -0.02
C GLY A 738 -3.06 32.97 -1.55
N SER A 739 -3.80 32.09 -2.23
CA SER A 739 -3.85 32.01 -3.69
C SER A 739 -5.25 32.26 -4.26
N LEU A 740 -6.13 32.92 -3.49
CA LEU A 740 -7.37 33.46 -4.03
C LEU A 740 -7.06 34.54 -5.05
N PHE A 741 -7.86 34.59 -6.09
CA PHE A 741 -7.71 35.58 -7.15
C PHE A 741 -8.10 36.97 -6.60
N THR A 742 -7.10 37.76 -6.29
CA THR A 742 -7.26 39.14 -5.79
C THR A 742 -6.49 40.09 -6.67
N GLY A 743 -6.88 41.35 -6.70
CA GLY A 743 -6.20 42.39 -7.47
C GLY A 743 -4.71 42.50 -7.12
N ASN A 744 -4.36 42.41 -5.83
CA ASN A 744 -2.96 42.45 -5.40
C ASN A 744 -2.16 41.21 -5.87
N LEU A 745 -2.75 40.00 -5.89
CA LEU A 745 -2.10 38.82 -6.41
C LEU A 745 -1.94 38.88 -7.94
N GLN A 746 -2.91 39.43 -8.64
CA GLN A 746 -2.87 39.64 -10.09
C GLN A 746 -1.75 40.63 -10.44
N TYR A 747 -1.66 41.76 -9.74
CA TYR A 747 -0.59 42.74 -9.90
C TYR A 747 0.81 42.12 -9.69
N SER A 748 0.99 41.35 -8.62
CA SER A 748 2.29 40.76 -8.31
C SER A 748 2.74 39.68 -9.31
N ARG A 749 1.81 39.20 -10.17
CA ARG A 749 2.08 38.14 -11.19
C ARG A 749 2.13 38.70 -12.63
N SER A 750 1.66 39.95 -12.82
CA SER A 750 1.68 40.59 -14.13
C SER A 750 2.97 41.41 -14.27
N ASN A 751 3.50 41.47 -15.48
CA ASN A 751 4.57 42.39 -15.83
C ASN A 751 4.02 43.84 -16.00
N ASN A 752 2.73 44.04 -15.84
CA ASN A 752 2.07 45.34 -16.00
C ASN A 752 2.10 46.07 -14.65
N GLN A 753 2.68 47.29 -14.64
CA GLN A 753 2.83 48.13 -13.44
C GLN A 753 1.61 49.01 -13.17
N ASP A 754 0.46 48.74 -13.73
CA ASP A 754 -0.75 49.49 -13.45
C ASP A 754 -1.24 49.25 -12.01
N ASN A 755 -1.07 50.27 -11.15
CA ASN A 755 -1.44 50.22 -9.74
C ASN A 755 -2.95 50.05 -9.54
N ASN A 756 -3.79 50.39 -10.49
CA ASN A 756 -5.25 50.23 -10.40
C ASN A 756 -5.68 48.78 -10.31
N VAL A 757 -4.92 47.86 -10.89
CA VAL A 757 -5.17 46.41 -10.79
C VAL A 757 -5.09 45.86 -9.35
N ARG A 758 -4.37 46.55 -8.44
CA ARG A 758 -4.22 46.19 -7.02
C ARG A 758 -5.46 46.53 -6.19
N LEU A 759 -6.32 47.37 -6.67
CA LEU A 759 -7.38 47.99 -5.89
C LEU A 759 -8.65 47.17 -5.92
N CYS A 760 -9.35 47.16 -4.80
CA CYS A 760 -10.68 46.57 -4.71
C CYS A 760 -11.67 47.38 -5.56
N PRO A 761 -12.41 46.76 -6.48
CA PRO A 761 -13.34 47.47 -7.36
C PRO A 761 -14.51 48.12 -6.63
N ARG A 762 -14.71 47.81 -5.33
CA ARG A 762 -15.80 48.40 -4.52
C ARG A 762 -15.36 49.58 -3.66
N CYS A 763 -14.21 49.47 -2.97
CA CYS A 763 -13.80 50.49 -1.98
C CYS A 763 -12.47 51.16 -2.29
N ASN A 764 -11.82 50.81 -3.37
CA ASN A 764 -10.58 51.42 -3.84
C ASN A 764 -9.36 51.21 -2.89
N GLU A 765 -9.47 50.35 -1.89
CA GLU A 765 -8.33 49.92 -1.04
C GLU A 765 -7.60 48.73 -1.69
N ILE A 766 -6.35 48.45 -1.31
CA ILE A 766 -5.58 47.32 -1.83
C ILE A 766 -6.33 46.02 -1.56
N GLU A 767 -6.70 45.30 -2.62
CA GLU A 767 -7.43 44.04 -2.52
C GLU A 767 -6.53 42.86 -2.16
N THR A 768 -6.21 42.74 -0.86
CA THR A 768 -5.56 41.55 -0.31
C THR A 768 -6.59 40.45 -0.03
N GLN A 769 -6.13 39.21 0.22
CA GLN A 769 -7.01 38.12 0.65
C GLN A 769 -7.74 38.45 1.98
N HIS A 770 -7.04 39.10 2.92
CA HIS A 770 -7.66 39.57 4.16
C HIS A 770 -8.77 40.59 3.87
N HIS A 771 -8.49 41.56 2.98
CA HIS A 771 -9.47 42.56 2.56
C HIS A 771 -10.71 41.89 1.97
N LEU A 772 -10.52 40.92 1.06
CA LEU A 772 -11.60 40.17 0.42
C LEU A 772 -12.48 39.37 1.41
N LEU A 773 -11.87 38.71 2.39
CA LEU A 773 -12.58 37.81 3.32
C LEU A 773 -13.15 38.49 4.56
N ASN A 774 -12.55 39.58 5.05
CA ASN A 774 -12.89 40.20 6.34
C ASN A 774 -12.73 41.71 6.41
N GLY A 775 -12.00 42.35 5.49
CA GLY A 775 -11.52 43.74 5.67
C GLY A 775 -12.28 44.80 4.85
N CYS A 776 -13.03 44.47 3.84
CA CYS A 776 -13.70 45.41 2.95
C CYS A 776 -14.89 46.09 3.66
N LYS A 777 -14.83 47.40 3.82
CA LYS A 777 -15.89 48.18 4.47
C LYS A 777 -17.22 48.09 3.74
N LEU A 778 -17.19 48.06 2.40
CA LEU A 778 -18.41 47.95 1.55
C LEU A 778 -18.95 46.53 1.44
N ARG A 779 -18.24 45.53 1.98
CA ARG A 779 -18.72 44.14 2.11
C ARG A 779 -19.19 43.78 3.53
N LYS A 780 -19.32 44.76 4.42
CA LYS A 780 -19.69 44.52 5.83
C LYS A 780 -21.00 43.73 5.94
N GLN A 781 -21.99 44.02 5.08
CA GLN A 781 -23.26 43.30 5.06
C GLN A 781 -23.08 41.81 4.72
N GLU A 782 -22.21 41.48 3.74
CA GLU A 782 -21.90 40.09 3.36
C GLU A 782 -21.23 39.34 4.52
N PHE A 783 -20.34 40.02 5.25
CA PHE A 783 -19.69 39.43 6.44
C PHE A 783 -20.66 39.21 7.59
N THR A 784 -21.60 40.14 7.82
CA THR A 784 -22.67 40.00 8.81
C THR A 784 -23.59 38.83 8.42
N GLN A 785 -24.03 38.77 7.17
CA GLN A 785 -24.87 37.68 6.69
C GLN A 785 -24.19 36.31 6.89
N ARG A 786 -22.89 36.17 6.57
CA ARG A 786 -22.11 34.96 6.80
C ARG A 786 -22.08 34.57 8.28
N HIS A 787 -21.89 35.56 9.18
CA HIS A 787 -21.94 35.35 10.64
C HIS A 787 -23.33 34.81 11.06
N ASP A 788 -24.39 35.50 10.65
CA ASP A 788 -25.76 35.21 11.05
C ASP A 788 -26.24 33.83 10.55
N GLU A 789 -25.84 33.42 9.34
CA GLU A 789 -26.12 32.09 8.82
C GLU A 789 -25.47 31.00 9.70
N VAL A 790 -24.24 31.22 10.18
CA VAL A 790 -23.57 30.28 11.07
C VAL A 790 -24.29 30.21 12.43
N VAL A 791 -24.64 31.36 13.00
CA VAL A 791 -25.39 31.46 14.25
C VAL A 791 -26.73 30.73 14.13
N LYS A 792 -27.44 30.89 13.01
CA LYS A 792 -28.72 30.19 12.70
C LYS A 792 -28.54 28.67 12.69
N ILE A 793 -27.45 28.17 12.09
CA ILE A 793 -27.18 26.73 12.05
C ILE A 793 -26.87 26.18 13.44
N LEU A 794 -26.06 26.89 14.23
CA LEU A 794 -25.77 26.54 15.60
C LEU A 794 -27.06 26.49 16.44
N ARG A 795 -27.92 27.52 16.28
CA ARG A 795 -29.23 27.61 16.92
C ARG A 795 -30.09 26.37 16.62
N ASN A 796 -30.28 26.07 15.33
CA ASN A 796 -31.11 24.93 14.92
C ASN A 796 -30.53 23.61 15.45
N PHE A 797 -29.22 23.46 15.42
CA PHE A 797 -28.57 22.25 15.89
C PHE A 797 -28.67 22.08 17.41
N ILE A 798 -28.55 23.15 18.19
CA ILE A 798 -28.72 23.12 19.66
C ILE A 798 -30.17 22.77 19.98
N ASN A 799 -31.14 23.43 19.34
CA ASN A 799 -32.57 23.16 19.52
C ASN A 799 -32.90 21.69 19.23
N ASP A 800 -32.41 21.14 18.13
CA ASP A 800 -32.67 19.77 17.73
C ASP A 800 -32.06 18.75 18.71
N LYS A 801 -30.86 19.01 19.21
CA LYS A 801 -30.11 18.05 20.03
C LYS A 801 -30.46 18.12 21.52
N LYS A 802 -30.60 19.32 22.05
CA LYS A 802 -30.89 19.55 23.47
C LYS A 802 -32.40 19.65 23.77
N LYS A 803 -33.24 19.82 22.75
CA LYS A 803 -34.68 20.05 22.88
C LYS A 803 -35.00 21.30 23.70
N VAL A 804 -34.14 22.33 23.58
CA VAL A 804 -34.28 23.62 24.28
C VAL A 804 -34.62 24.73 23.31
N VAL A 805 -35.17 25.82 23.82
CA VAL A 805 -35.42 27.05 23.04
C VAL A 805 -34.21 27.97 23.18
N THR A 806 -33.57 28.27 22.03
CA THR A 806 -32.44 29.21 22.00
C THR A 806 -32.89 30.59 21.57
N HIS A 807 -32.34 31.62 22.18
CA HIS A 807 -32.56 33.03 21.87
C HIS A 807 -31.35 33.62 21.16
N ALA A 808 -31.57 34.28 20.02
CA ALA A 808 -30.50 34.83 19.19
C ALA A 808 -30.55 36.35 19.21
N ASN A 809 -29.40 37.01 19.42
CA ASN A 809 -29.26 38.47 19.44
C ASN A 809 -30.27 39.21 20.36
N GLN A 810 -30.60 38.62 21.47
CA GLN A 810 -31.54 39.14 22.46
C GLN A 810 -30.83 39.36 23.81
N VAL A 811 -31.33 40.30 24.62
CA VAL A 811 -30.89 40.46 26.00
C VAL A 811 -31.20 39.19 26.79
N VAL A 812 -30.30 38.80 27.71
CA VAL A 812 -30.47 37.63 28.55
C VAL A 812 -31.62 37.86 29.52
N ARG A 813 -32.42 36.83 29.78
CA ARG A 813 -33.51 36.84 30.73
C ARG A 813 -33.43 35.63 31.66
N GLY A 814 -33.98 35.78 32.86
CA GLY A 814 -34.16 34.67 33.77
C GLY A 814 -35.16 33.63 33.27
N HIS A 815 -35.28 32.51 34.00
CA HIS A 815 -36.13 31.40 33.61
C HIS A 815 -37.62 31.82 33.49
N ASP A 816 -38.07 32.71 34.35
CA ASP A 816 -39.42 33.25 34.41
C ASP A 816 -39.57 34.55 33.59
N SER A 817 -38.73 34.75 32.54
CA SER A 817 -38.71 35.95 31.74
C SER A 817 -38.29 37.26 32.46
N GLU A 818 -37.77 37.13 33.68
CA GLU A 818 -37.24 38.25 34.47
C GLU A 818 -36.16 38.98 33.68
N ARG A 819 -36.16 40.32 33.74
CA ARG A 819 -35.18 41.17 33.08
C ARG A 819 -33.93 41.33 33.95
N LEU A 820 -32.76 41.14 33.32
CA LEU A 820 -31.50 41.45 33.95
C LEU A 820 -31.43 42.96 34.20
N THR A 821 -30.92 43.35 35.38
CA THR A 821 -30.66 44.76 35.75
C THR A 821 -29.18 45.00 35.85
N GLY A 822 -28.75 46.29 35.75
CA GLY A 822 -27.36 46.66 35.87
C GLY A 822 -26.68 47.03 34.58
N PRO A 823 -25.36 47.37 34.60
CA PRO A 823 -24.66 48.02 33.48
C PRO A 823 -24.51 47.08 32.26
N ASN A 824 -24.55 45.76 32.45
CA ASN A 824 -24.36 44.78 31.39
C ASN A 824 -25.71 44.25 30.81
N ALA A 825 -26.85 44.64 31.34
CA ALA A 825 -28.21 44.15 30.98
C ALA A 825 -28.55 44.42 29.51
N ALA A 826 -27.96 45.43 28.88
CA ALA A 826 -28.19 45.77 27.46
C ALA A 826 -27.34 44.92 26.48
N LEU A 827 -26.41 44.11 26.97
CA LEU A 827 -25.61 43.25 26.10
C LEU A 827 -26.45 42.13 25.47
N LYS A 828 -26.28 41.94 24.16
CA LYS A 828 -26.97 40.93 23.38
C LYS A 828 -25.94 39.94 22.85
N PRO A 829 -25.79 38.75 23.51
CA PRO A 829 -24.95 37.72 22.97
C PRO A 829 -25.55 37.10 21.68
N ASP A 830 -24.73 36.48 20.88
CA ASP A 830 -25.17 35.84 19.62
C ASP A 830 -26.20 34.77 19.85
N LEU A 831 -26.06 33.94 20.91
CA LEU A 831 -27.04 32.95 21.36
C LEU A 831 -27.00 32.84 22.88
N TRP A 832 -28.17 32.52 23.47
CA TRP A 832 -28.27 32.03 24.84
C TRP A 832 -29.46 31.09 25.01
N PHE A 833 -29.42 30.22 25.99
CA PHE A 833 -30.49 29.29 26.34
C PHE A 833 -30.33 28.72 27.74
N TRP A 834 -31.46 28.24 28.30
CA TRP A 834 -31.48 27.49 29.50
C TRP A 834 -31.48 25.98 29.22
N ASP A 835 -30.63 25.20 29.90
CA ASP A 835 -30.67 23.75 29.97
C ASP A 835 -30.83 23.35 31.44
N HIS A 836 -32.08 23.04 31.81
CA HIS A 836 -32.50 22.87 33.22
C HIS A 836 -32.19 24.16 33.99
N ASN A 837 -31.43 24.09 35.10
CA ASN A 837 -31.08 25.24 35.94
C ASN A 837 -29.70 25.88 35.55
N LYS A 838 -29.23 25.62 34.36
CA LYS A 838 -27.95 26.18 33.87
C LYS A 838 -28.16 27.07 32.66
N LEU A 839 -27.63 28.29 32.72
CA LEU A 839 -27.68 29.26 31.62
C LEU A 839 -26.42 29.12 30.77
N PHE A 840 -26.58 28.95 29.47
CA PHE A 840 -25.52 28.99 28.48
C PHE A 840 -25.56 30.29 27.68
N ILE A 841 -24.43 31.00 27.65
CA ILE A 841 -24.23 32.19 26.83
C ILE A 841 -23.18 31.86 25.78
N ILE A 842 -23.50 32.05 24.51
CA ILE A 842 -22.62 31.70 23.38
C ILE A 842 -22.33 32.96 22.56
N GLU A 843 -21.05 33.20 22.34
CA GLU A 843 -20.59 34.24 21.45
C GLU A 843 -19.79 33.60 20.31
N PHE A 844 -20.10 34.00 19.08
CA PHE A 844 -19.48 33.49 17.87
C PHE A 844 -18.66 34.55 17.15
N THR A 845 -17.54 34.21 16.55
CA THR A 845 -16.76 35.14 15.74
C THR A 845 -15.97 34.47 14.64
N ILE A 846 -15.81 35.18 13.50
CA ILE A 846 -15.09 34.72 12.30
C ILE A 846 -13.92 35.66 11.99
N PRO A 847 -12.81 35.63 12.77
CA PRO A 847 -11.64 36.45 12.46
C PRO A 847 -10.85 35.88 11.28
N TYR A 848 -10.01 36.73 10.67
CA TYR A 848 -8.99 36.24 9.74
C TYR A 848 -7.83 35.65 10.53
N GLY A 849 -7.57 34.35 10.33
CA GLY A 849 -6.48 33.69 11.05
C GLY A 849 -5.12 34.02 10.46
N LYS A 850 -4.33 34.81 11.18
CA LYS A 850 -2.94 35.12 10.88
C LYS A 850 -2.10 35.06 12.17
N LYS A 851 -0.78 35.01 12.03
CA LYS A 851 0.14 35.21 13.15
C LYS A 851 -0.10 36.63 13.71
N SER A 852 -0.09 36.80 15.01
CA SER A 852 -0.21 38.12 15.65
C SER A 852 1.05 38.91 15.37
N ASP A 853 0.91 40.23 15.18
CA ASP A 853 2.03 41.17 15.02
C ASP A 853 2.64 41.58 16.38
N VAL A 854 2.17 40.97 17.47
CA VAL A 854 2.68 41.16 18.82
C VAL A 854 3.92 40.29 19.02
N ASP A 855 4.93 40.77 19.68
CA ASP A 855 6.26 40.17 19.87
C ASP A 855 6.28 38.74 20.49
N ASP A 856 5.15 38.25 20.95
CA ASP A 856 4.99 36.88 21.41
C ASP A 856 4.72 35.91 20.23
N ALA A 857 5.75 35.17 19.83
CA ALA A 857 5.74 34.24 18.72
C ALA A 857 4.70 33.09 18.87
N SER A 858 4.06 32.94 20.03
CA SER A 858 3.08 31.91 20.34
C SER A 858 1.62 32.36 20.17
N SER A 859 1.33 33.67 20.22
CA SER A 859 -0.05 34.15 20.15
C SER A 859 -0.60 34.27 18.72
N THR A 860 -1.85 33.93 18.54
CA THR A 860 -2.57 34.03 17.26
C THR A 860 -3.68 35.09 17.36
N THR A 861 -4.10 35.65 16.21
CA THR A 861 -5.27 36.52 16.16
C THR A 861 -6.54 35.87 16.69
N LEU A 862 -6.60 34.52 16.69
CA LEU A 862 -7.75 33.79 17.23
C LEU A 862 -7.78 33.84 18.75
N GLU A 863 -6.64 33.68 19.40
CA GLU A 863 -6.50 33.75 20.88
C GLU A 863 -6.77 35.18 21.37
N LEU A 864 -6.23 36.18 20.69
CA LEU A 864 -6.50 37.59 21.00
C LEU A 864 -8.02 37.90 20.91
N ARG A 865 -8.69 37.43 19.86
CA ARG A 865 -10.15 37.62 19.71
C ARG A 865 -10.94 36.89 20.79
N ARG A 866 -10.51 35.69 21.20
CA ARG A 866 -11.12 34.96 22.29
C ARG A 866 -11.04 35.77 23.58
N SER A 867 -9.86 36.31 23.93
CA SER A 867 -9.65 37.12 25.13
C SER A 867 -10.52 38.36 25.12
N GLN A 868 -10.59 39.08 23.98
CA GLN A 868 -11.45 40.26 23.84
C GLN A 868 -12.93 39.96 24.06
N LYS A 869 -13.43 38.81 23.54
CA LYS A 869 -14.82 38.40 23.73
C LYS A 869 -15.10 37.92 25.16
N LEU A 870 -14.16 37.20 25.77
CA LEU A 870 -14.25 36.80 27.18
C LEU A 870 -14.34 38.03 28.08
N ASN A 871 -13.44 39.00 27.93
CA ASN A 871 -13.44 40.20 28.73
C ASN A 871 -14.74 41.02 28.58
N LYS A 872 -15.31 41.03 27.37
CA LYS A 872 -16.58 41.74 27.12
C LYS A 872 -17.77 41.09 27.81
N TYR A 873 -17.88 39.73 27.81
CA TYR A 873 -19.08 39.05 28.26
C TYR A 873 -18.97 38.38 29.64
N LYS A 874 -17.75 38.32 30.21
CA LYS A 874 -17.57 37.81 31.57
C LYS A 874 -18.37 38.59 32.63
N PRO A 875 -18.43 39.96 32.59
CA PRO A 875 -19.25 40.71 33.52
C PRO A 875 -20.74 40.38 33.39
N LEU A 876 -21.26 40.22 32.17
CA LEU A 876 -22.64 39.81 31.95
C LEU A 876 -22.94 38.42 32.58
N LEU A 877 -22.00 37.50 32.49
CA LEU A 877 -22.12 36.16 33.07
C LEU A 877 -22.24 36.22 34.61
N GLU A 878 -21.40 37.05 35.25
CA GLU A 878 -21.42 37.22 36.70
C GLU A 878 -22.72 37.93 37.17
N ASP A 879 -23.19 38.94 36.46
CA ASP A 879 -24.48 39.60 36.74
C ASP A 879 -25.64 38.59 36.66
N CYS A 880 -25.63 37.67 35.66
CA CYS A 880 -26.64 36.63 35.50
C CYS A 880 -26.60 35.63 36.66
N LYS A 881 -25.40 35.18 37.09
CA LYS A 881 -25.23 34.28 38.23
C LYS A 881 -25.78 34.88 39.53
N GLN A 882 -25.47 36.12 39.76
CA GLN A 882 -25.90 36.83 40.97
C GLN A 882 -27.40 37.08 41.00
N GLN A 883 -27.98 37.63 39.94
CA GLN A 883 -29.38 37.99 39.91
C GLN A 883 -30.32 36.78 39.80
N PHE A 884 -29.95 35.82 38.91
CA PHE A 884 -30.83 34.65 38.67
C PHE A 884 -30.52 33.45 39.58
N HIS A 885 -29.55 33.57 40.47
CA HIS A 885 -29.09 32.49 41.38
C HIS A 885 -28.91 31.13 40.69
N CYS A 886 -28.28 31.16 39.50
CA CYS A 886 -28.10 30.02 38.62
C CYS A 886 -26.62 29.70 38.34
N ASP A 887 -26.37 28.44 37.92
CA ASP A 887 -25.11 28.15 37.25
C ASP A 887 -25.14 28.73 35.80
N ALA A 888 -24.07 29.36 35.39
CA ALA A 888 -23.96 29.94 34.05
C ALA A 888 -22.60 29.73 33.44
N GLU A 889 -22.59 29.43 32.17
CA GLU A 889 -21.36 29.15 31.36
C GLU A 889 -21.30 30.06 30.14
N LEU A 890 -20.11 30.65 29.91
CA LEU A 890 -19.83 31.47 28.74
C LEU A 890 -18.94 30.68 27.78
N LEU A 891 -19.43 30.50 26.57
CA LEU A 891 -18.76 29.74 25.52
C LEU A 891 -18.40 30.66 24.35
N ILE A 892 -17.11 30.69 23.98
CA ILE A 892 -16.64 31.51 22.87
C ILE A 892 -16.25 30.63 21.69
N ILE A 893 -17.10 30.59 20.69
CA ILE A 893 -16.90 29.79 19.48
C ILE A 893 -16.18 30.63 18.43
N ILE A 894 -14.96 30.22 18.10
CA ILE A 894 -14.13 30.88 17.09
C ILE A 894 -13.86 29.95 15.94
N VAL A 895 -14.16 30.42 14.72
CA VAL A 895 -13.75 29.73 13.49
C VAL A 895 -13.16 30.78 12.55
N SER A 896 -11.91 30.65 12.16
CA SER A 896 -11.31 31.62 11.25
C SER A 896 -11.97 31.58 9.86
N SER A 897 -11.90 32.68 9.13
CA SER A 897 -12.37 32.73 7.73
C SER A 897 -11.57 31.79 6.79
N LEU A 898 -10.49 31.18 7.28
CA LEU A 898 -9.70 30.13 6.62
C LEU A 898 -10.05 28.73 7.12
N GLY A 899 -11.07 28.61 7.99
CA GLY A 899 -11.57 27.34 8.53
C GLY A 899 -10.69 26.76 9.66
N ALA A 900 -9.83 27.53 10.31
CA ALA A 900 -9.11 27.09 11.50
C ALA A 900 -10.03 27.16 12.72
N VAL A 901 -10.02 26.11 13.55
CA VAL A 901 -10.82 25.97 14.77
C VAL A 901 -9.88 25.69 15.94
N PRO A 902 -9.73 26.61 16.88
CA PRO A 902 -8.92 26.38 18.09
C PRO A 902 -9.42 25.20 18.92
N LYS A 903 -8.49 24.53 19.61
CA LYS A 903 -8.84 23.38 20.46
C LYS A 903 -9.89 23.76 21.53
N GLN A 904 -9.72 24.91 22.15
CA GLN A 904 -10.69 25.42 23.16
C GLN A 904 -12.11 25.59 22.59
N THR A 905 -12.24 26.02 21.33
CA THR A 905 -13.56 26.07 20.68
C THR A 905 -14.16 24.66 20.52
N ILE A 906 -13.32 23.65 20.25
CA ILE A 906 -13.77 22.26 20.17
C ILE A 906 -14.24 21.78 21.55
N ASP A 907 -13.50 22.10 22.59
CA ASP A 907 -13.82 21.75 23.98
C ASP A 907 -15.12 22.45 24.42
N ASP A 908 -15.27 23.76 24.13
CA ASP A 908 -16.49 24.53 24.40
C ASP A 908 -17.74 23.94 23.70
N VAL A 909 -17.60 23.52 22.45
CA VAL A 909 -18.70 22.88 21.71
C VAL A 909 -19.01 21.48 22.24
N ASN A 910 -18.00 20.73 22.66
CA ASN A 910 -18.19 19.40 23.25
C ASN A 910 -18.92 19.47 24.61
N ASN A 911 -18.71 20.54 25.36
CA ASN A 911 -19.44 20.79 26.62
C ASN A 911 -20.96 20.98 26.38
N ILE A 912 -21.33 21.52 25.21
CA ILE A 912 -22.74 21.65 24.85
C ILE A 912 -23.29 20.33 24.30
N ILE A 913 -22.49 19.64 23.48
CA ILE A 913 -22.98 18.54 22.64
C ILE A 913 -21.87 17.50 22.43
N THR A 914 -22.15 16.28 22.85
CA THR A 914 -21.25 15.12 22.75
C THR A 914 -20.93 14.65 21.31
N VAL A 915 -21.15 15.47 20.25
CA VAL A 915 -21.02 15.02 18.86
C VAL A 915 -20.38 16.06 17.93
N VAL A 916 -19.23 15.73 17.41
CA VAL A 916 -18.42 16.43 16.38
C VAL A 916 -19.19 16.86 15.11
N HIS A 917 -20.35 16.27 14.80
CA HIS A 917 -21.09 16.50 13.56
C HIS A 917 -21.67 17.93 13.42
N GLY A 918 -21.97 18.62 14.49
CA GLY A 918 -22.50 19.99 14.45
C GLY A 918 -21.45 21.01 14.03
N LEU A 919 -20.26 20.92 14.60
CA LEU A 919 -19.15 21.81 14.29
C LEU A 919 -18.67 21.63 12.82
N LEU A 920 -18.72 20.41 12.29
CA LEU A 920 -18.41 20.13 10.89
C LEU A 920 -19.38 20.80 9.91
N ARG A 921 -20.67 21.02 10.29
CA ARG A 921 -21.63 21.79 9.48
C ARG A 921 -21.27 23.27 9.45
N VAL A 922 -20.87 23.81 10.60
CA VAL A 922 -20.45 25.22 10.73
C VAL A 922 -19.21 25.51 9.86
N ILE A 923 -18.19 24.65 9.94
CA ILE A 923 -16.95 24.80 9.15
C ILE A 923 -17.22 24.73 7.64
N ARG A 924 -18.25 23.99 7.20
CA ARG A 924 -18.63 23.88 5.79
C ARG A 924 -19.18 25.17 5.19
N ILE A 925 -19.71 26.05 5.99
CA ILE A 925 -20.39 27.28 5.55
C ILE A 925 -19.41 28.46 5.58
N ILE A 926 -18.49 28.46 6.52
CA ILE A 926 -17.40 29.46 6.60
C ILE A 926 -16.39 29.20 5.50
#